data_d7cfdad286fdcc72cf371becf801c20a
#
_entry.id   d7cfdad286fdcc72cf371becf801c20a
#
_cell.length_a   1.000
_cell.length_b   1.000
_cell.length_c   1.000
_cell.angle_alpha   90.00
_cell.angle_beta   90.00
_cell.angle_gamma   90.00
#
_symmetry.space_group_name_H-M   'P 1'
#
loop_
_entity.id
_entity.type
_entity.pdbx_description
1 polymer ?
#
loop_
_entity_poly.entity_id
_entity_poly.type
_entity_poly.pdbx_seq_one_letter_code
_entity_poly.pdbx_strand_id
1 'polypeptide(L)'
;MNQTETRKIRVYGIVQGVGFRPTVSRHAVKNDIHGSVCNKGPYVEIFAQGTKAQVDGFLEDLEKRPPKRAAILKINVEHLDNNPEFDGFEIIESEKTKGEIFVSPDIAICDECKEELYDPNNRRYLHPFINCTCCGPRLTILDALPYDRERTSMKEFPMCPECAEEYNNPESRRFDAQPVCCNDCGPEVYLIGRDERGREAITYTRKVIASGGIAAIKGIGGFHLCCDATNETAVARLRELKRRPMKPFAVMARNMSAVRKECQVTEVQEEVLDGHQKPILLLERLDKADSQICPSVAPGNPKIGVMLPYAPVQLLIFDYDDGIQMPDYLVMTSGNTSGAPICRDDNDAIAELSHLCDCMLSHNRKIRIRADDSVMDYYKDEPYMIRRSRGYAPLPVMVSAPWKGQVLAVGGELKNSFCIGVDGRFYLSPYVGDLEDLRTVNALRETIGRLETLLEVEPPVVVSDMHPRYNSTMIAEESGLPVIKVQHHYAHILSCMAENDCQEAVIGVSFDGTGYGMDGTIWGGEILLADYKAFQRFGCITPFLQIGGDASSREGWRIAVSMLYGQMKDRAAAMTMIEKLNLCSVQDAKVQMAMADRKINAVMSTSAGRLFDGVSAILGIRKASTFEGEASMALEFAAEAYEKKHQSAVDLQNVMDEMRKQFPLAACIDNKESESTEINKPEQVKAVLNTGALVKTIAEARLAGADTEKLAYFFHWILAEEIIAACQKARKESGRGTAALSGGVFQNQLLLKMVDEGLQKEGFKVLRHRLVPPNDGGIALGQAVYAMGSLKS
;
A
#
# COMPACT_ATOMS: atom_id res chain seq x y z
N MET A 1 39.05 -34.12 -8.06
CA MET A 1 38.70 -33.88 -6.66
C MET A 1 37.72 -32.74 -6.68
N ASN A 2 36.47 -32.94 -6.28
CA ASN A 2 35.51 -31.84 -6.18
C ASN A 2 36.00 -30.88 -5.10
N GLN A 3 36.27 -29.66 -5.50
CA GLN A 3 36.79 -28.63 -4.59
C GLN A 3 35.63 -28.25 -3.63
N THR A 4 35.82 -28.46 -2.33
CA THR A 4 34.87 -28.05 -1.28
C THR A 4 34.99 -26.56 -1.09
N GLU A 5 33.86 -25.85 -1.10
CA GLU A 5 33.77 -24.41 -0.80
C GLU A 5 32.93 -24.18 0.45
N THR A 6 33.19 -23.09 1.14
CA THR A 6 32.36 -22.63 2.26
C THR A 6 31.77 -21.30 1.94
N ARG A 7 30.44 -21.21 2.06
CA ARG A 7 29.72 -19.93 1.94
C ARG A 7 29.13 -19.52 3.28
N LYS A 8 29.30 -18.25 3.60
CA LYS A 8 28.61 -17.60 4.70
C LYS A 8 27.35 -16.93 4.16
N ILE A 9 26.19 -17.37 4.65
CA ILE A 9 24.88 -16.93 4.17
C ILE A 9 24.18 -16.18 5.29
N ARG A 10 23.71 -14.97 5.01
CA ARG A 10 22.90 -14.20 5.94
C ARG A 10 21.51 -14.03 5.36
N VAL A 11 20.51 -14.54 6.07
CA VAL A 11 19.11 -14.50 5.65
C VAL A 11 18.37 -13.49 6.51
N TYR A 12 17.82 -12.48 5.87
CA TYR A 12 17.07 -11.38 6.49
C TYR A 12 15.58 -11.54 6.25
N GLY A 13 14.76 -11.19 7.23
CA GLY A 13 13.32 -11.25 7.11
C GLY A 13 12.63 -11.82 8.35
N ILE A 14 11.40 -12.31 8.18
CA ILE A 14 10.71 -13.09 9.21
C ILE A 14 11.27 -14.50 9.17
N VAL A 15 12.44 -14.68 9.78
CA VAL A 15 13.20 -15.94 9.79
C VAL A 15 13.47 -16.44 11.21
N GLN A 16 12.94 -15.75 12.22
CA GLN A 16 13.05 -16.14 13.63
C GLN A 16 11.65 -16.39 14.20
N GLY A 17 11.53 -17.37 15.11
CA GLY A 17 10.23 -17.72 15.70
C GLY A 17 9.24 -18.39 14.74
N VAL A 18 9.68 -18.82 13.56
CA VAL A 18 8.85 -19.42 12.50
C VAL A 18 9.33 -20.82 12.08
N GLY A 19 10.21 -21.45 12.89
CA GLY A 19 10.78 -22.76 12.58
C GLY A 19 11.87 -22.74 11.49
N PHE A 20 12.48 -21.58 11.24
CA PHE A 20 13.45 -21.40 10.16
C PHE A 20 14.73 -22.24 10.39
N ARG A 21 15.38 -22.16 11.57
CA ARG A 21 16.59 -22.95 11.90
C ARG A 21 16.39 -24.45 11.73
N PRO A 22 15.32 -25.09 12.23
CA PRO A 22 15.03 -26.50 11.98
C PRO A 22 14.85 -26.82 10.48
N THR A 23 14.27 -25.92 9.70
CA THR A 23 14.12 -26.11 8.25
C THR A 23 15.44 -26.00 7.52
N VAL A 24 16.29 -25.04 7.89
CA VAL A 24 17.67 -24.90 7.38
C VAL A 24 18.47 -26.19 7.64
N SER A 25 18.40 -26.74 8.86
CA SER A 25 19.07 -28.01 9.20
C SER A 25 18.57 -29.18 8.35
N ARG A 26 17.24 -29.29 8.09
CA ARG A 26 16.70 -30.32 7.18
C ARG A 26 17.17 -30.15 5.74
N HIS A 27 17.25 -28.91 5.25
CA HIS A 27 17.78 -28.63 3.90
C HIS A 27 19.27 -28.93 3.81
N ALA A 28 20.05 -28.67 4.87
CA ALA A 28 21.45 -28.99 4.95
C ALA A 28 21.70 -30.52 4.87
N VAL A 29 20.94 -31.28 5.65
CA VAL A 29 21.03 -32.77 5.61
C VAL A 29 20.63 -33.30 4.23
N LYS A 30 19.54 -32.75 3.62
CA LYS A 30 19.10 -33.16 2.28
C LYS A 30 20.13 -32.92 1.19
N ASN A 31 20.89 -31.83 1.27
CA ASN A 31 21.89 -31.45 0.28
C ASN A 31 23.33 -31.85 0.67
N ASP A 32 23.49 -32.64 1.75
CA ASP A 32 24.80 -33.09 2.26
C ASP A 32 25.73 -31.90 2.55
N ILE A 33 25.20 -30.89 3.25
CA ILE A 33 25.90 -29.70 3.68
C ILE A 33 26.38 -29.85 5.11
N HIS A 34 27.65 -29.54 5.34
CA HIS A 34 28.25 -29.38 6.67
C HIS A 34 28.22 -27.89 7.05
N GLY A 35 28.12 -27.56 8.32
CA GLY A 35 28.12 -26.18 8.75
C GLY A 35 27.28 -25.90 9.99
N SER A 36 26.73 -24.70 10.06
CA SER A 36 25.92 -24.29 11.21
C SER A 36 24.90 -23.24 10.87
N VAL A 37 23.88 -23.13 11.73
CA VAL A 37 22.87 -22.06 11.67
C VAL A 37 22.68 -21.40 13.02
N CYS A 38 22.73 -20.06 13.07
CA CYS A 38 22.63 -19.26 14.29
C CYS A 38 21.74 -18.04 14.05
N ASN A 39 20.94 -17.64 15.04
CA ASN A 39 20.29 -16.33 15.06
C ASN A 39 21.28 -15.26 15.53
N LYS A 40 21.47 -14.21 14.74
CA LYS A 40 22.38 -13.09 15.02
C LYS A 40 21.65 -11.75 15.18
N GLY A 41 20.52 -11.72 15.83
CA GLY A 41 19.72 -10.50 15.96
C GLY A 41 18.83 -10.29 14.71
N PRO A 42 19.20 -9.50 13.69
CA PRO A 42 18.32 -9.16 12.58
C PRO A 42 18.29 -10.20 11.47
N TYR A 43 19.22 -11.16 11.47
CA TYR A 43 19.36 -12.19 10.43
C TYR A 43 19.66 -13.55 11.03
N VAL A 44 19.44 -14.56 10.21
CA VAL A 44 19.95 -15.90 10.47
C VAL A 44 21.28 -16.06 9.72
N GLU A 45 22.34 -16.39 10.43
CA GLU A 45 23.65 -16.67 9.86
C GLU A 45 23.78 -18.17 9.64
N ILE A 46 24.21 -18.55 8.45
CA ILE A 46 24.41 -19.94 8.06
C ILE A 46 25.81 -20.07 7.48
N PHE A 47 26.56 -21.04 7.95
CA PHE A 47 27.76 -21.50 7.26
C PHE A 47 27.39 -22.77 6.52
N ALA A 48 27.62 -22.80 5.21
CA ALA A 48 27.32 -23.93 4.34
C ALA A 48 28.58 -24.39 3.60
N GLN A 49 29.06 -25.59 3.92
CA GLN A 49 30.23 -26.21 3.34
C GLN A 49 29.85 -27.45 2.54
N GLY A 50 30.31 -27.52 1.30
CA GLY A 50 30.06 -28.65 0.40
C GLY A 50 30.69 -28.40 -0.97
N THR A 51 30.39 -29.27 -1.94
CA THR A 51 30.72 -28.97 -3.35
C THR A 51 29.84 -27.82 -3.85
N LYS A 52 30.28 -27.11 -4.86
CA LYS A 52 29.52 -26.02 -5.45
C LYS A 52 28.07 -26.42 -5.76
N ALA A 53 27.84 -27.58 -6.34
CA ALA A 53 26.50 -28.07 -6.68
C ALA A 53 25.63 -28.32 -5.45
N GLN A 54 26.20 -28.81 -4.35
CA GLN A 54 25.48 -29.03 -3.09
C GLN A 54 25.07 -27.69 -2.46
N VAL A 55 25.99 -26.72 -2.42
CA VAL A 55 25.73 -25.40 -1.83
C VAL A 55 24.73 -24.61 -2.68
N ASP A 56 24.82 -24.70 -4.02
CA ASP A 56 23.83 -24.06 -4.92
C ASP A 56 22.42 -24.69 -4.74
N GLY A 57 22.32 -26.02 -4.65
CA GLY A 57 21.06 -26.71 -4.35
C GLY A 57 20.45 -26.37 -2.98
N PHE A 58 21.31 -26.22 -1.98
CA PHE A 58 20.91 -25.79 -0.65
C PHE A 58 20.34 -24.35 -0.66
N LEU A 59 21.00 -23.42 -1.37
CA LEU A 59 20.51 -22.06 -1.55
C LEU A 59 19.16 -22.03 -2.26
N GLU A 60 19.00 -22.82 -3.31
CA GLU A 60 17.73 -22.93 -4.02
C GLU A 60 16.60 -23.47 -3.11
N ASP A 61 16.89 -24.46 -2.26
CA ASP A 61 15.92 -24.95 -1.28
C ASP A 61 15.58 -23.89 -0.24
N LEU A 62 16.53 -23.07 0.21
CA LEU A 62 16.28 -21.96 1.15
C LEU A 62 15.35 -20.90 0.54
N GLU A 63 15.57 -20.54 -0.73
CA GLU A 63 14.77 -19.52 -1.43
C GLU A 63 13.37 -20.02 -1.80
N LYS A 64 13.27 -21.22 -2.37
CA LYS A 64 12.01 -21.75 -2.93
C LYS A 64 11.16 -22.54 -1.95
N ARG A 65 11.74 -23.00 -0.83
CA ARG A 65 11.08 -23.89 0.16
C ARG A 65 11.31 -23.42 1.60
N PRO A 66 11.17 -22.11 1.91
CA PRO A 66 11.24 -21.66 3.30
C PRO A 66 10.07 -22.25 4.10
N PRO A 67 10.12 -22.21 5.44
CA PRO A 67 8.93 -22.51 6.25
C PRO A 67 7.74 -21.66 5.80
N LYS A 68 6.54 -22.22 5.76
CA LYS A 68 5.30 -21.56 5.28
C LYS A 68 5.06 -20.12 5.83
N ARG A 69 5.71 -19.76 6.92
CA ARG A 69 5.56 -18.47 7.62
C ARG A 69 6.82 -17.63 7.66
N ALA A 70 7.90 -18.09 7.08
CA ALA A 70 9.06 -17.28 6.86
C ALA A 70 8.80 -16.32 5.68
N ALA A 71 9.21 -15.06 5.84
CA ALA A 71 9.29 -14.12 4.74
C ALA A 71 10.76 -13.72 4.61
N ILE A 72 11.43 -14.25 3.60
CA ILE A 72 12.81 -13.89 3.29
C ILE A 72 12.79 -12.58 2.50
N LEU A 73 13.42 -11.55 3.04
CA LEU A 73 13.53 -10.24 2.40
C LEU A 73 14.80 -10.14 1.55
N LYS A 74 15.87 -10.76 2.02
CA LYS A 74 17.18 -10.74 1.36
C LYS A 74 18.03 -11.91 1.80
N ILE A 75 18.81 -12.47 0.87
CA ILE A 75 19.87 -13.42 1.15
C ILE A 75 21.19 -12.80 0.68
N ASN A 76 22.14 -12.66 1.59
CA ASN A 76 23.50 -12.28 1.26
C ASN A 76 24.40 -13.52 1.33
N VAL A 77 25.15 -13.76 0.28
CA VAL A 77 26.08 -14.89 0.18
C VAL A 77 27.51 -14.35 0.03
N GLU A 78 28.39 -14.78 0.91
CA GLU A 78 29.81 -14.42 0.94
C GLU A 78 30.63 -15.70 0.82
N HIS A 79 31.56 -15.75 -0.13
CA HIS A 79 32.52 -16.85 -0.24
C HIS A 79 33.63 -16.65 0.77
N LEU A 80 33.97 -17.68 1.52
CA LEU A 80 35.09 -17.64 2.49
C LEU A 80 36.34 -18.29 1.89
N ASP A 81 37.43 -17.54 1.88
CA ASP A 81 38.75 -18.04 1.41
C ASP A 81 39.35 -19.05 2.38
N ASN A 82 39.04 -18.90 3.67
CA ASN A 82 39.43 -19.85 4.72
C ASN A 82 38.27 -20.82 4.97
N ASN A 83 38.40 -22.08 4.63
CA ASN A 83 37.42 -23.12 4.88
C ASN A 83 37.53 -23.63 6.34
N PRO A 84 36.70 -23.19 7.29
CA PRO A 84 36.60 -23.84 8.58
C PRO A 84 36.10 -25.27 8.40
N GLU A 85 36.62 -26.20 9.16
CA GLU A 85 36.16 -27.60 9.12
C GLU A 85 34.90 -27.73 9.99
N PHE A 86 33.86 -28.34 9.44
CA PHE A 86 32.62 -28.67 10.13
C PHE A 86 32.39 -30.19 10.12
N ASP A 87 32.06 -30.73 11.27
CA ASP A 87 31.83 -32.16 11.51
C ASP A 87 30.35 -32.57 11.34
N GLY A 88 29.60 -31.86 10.53
CA GLY A 88 28.18 -32.02 10.32
C GLY A 88 27.46 -30.68 10.25
N PHE A 89 26.13 -30.66 10.45
CA PHE A 89 25.36 -29.44 10.47
C PHE A 89 24.71 -29.21 11.85
N GLU A 90 25.04 -28.10 12.49
CA GLU A 90 24.62 -27.79 13.86
C GLU A 90 23.74 -26.57 13.96
N ILE A 91 22.75 -26.64 14.87
CA ILE A 91 21.98 -25.45 15.27
C ILE A 91 22.65 -24.84 16.51
N ILE A 92 23.28 -23.68 16.33
CA ILE A 92 23.99 -22.96 17.41
C ILE A 92 23.00 -22.08 18.19
N GLU A 93 23.21 -21.92 19.49
CA GLU A 93 22.44 -21.00 20.33
C GLU A 93 22.51 -19.56 19.81
N SER A 94 21.41 -18.81 20.01
CA SER A 94 21.29 -17.44 19.53
C SER A 94 22.27 -16.52 20.24
N GLU A 95 23.02 -15.74 19.48
CA GLU A 95 23.86 -14.67 20.02
C GLU A 95 23.11 -13.34 20.02
N LYS A 96 23.08 -12.66 21.17
CA LYS A 96 22.52 -11.30 21.28
C LYS A 96 23.59 -10.29 20.87
N THR A 97 23.60 -9.88 19.60
CA THR A 97 24.39 -8.71 19.15
C THR A 97 23.60 -7.43 19.40
N LYS A 98 24.21 -6.47 20.11
CA LYS A 98 23.62 -5.12 20.29
C LYS A 98 23.57 -4.39 18.95
N GLY A 99 22.44 -3.73 18.65
CA GLY A 99 22.36 -2.70 17.61
C GLY A 99 21.73 -3.11 16.28
N GLU A 100 21.39 -4.39 16.07
CA GLU A 100 20.68 -4.82 14.85
C GLU A 100 19.33 -5.42 15.23
N ILE A 101 18.28 -4.57 15.24
CA ILE A 101 16.97 -4.93 15.75
C ILE A 101 16.00 -5.14 14.60
N PHE A 102 15.27 -6.25 14.63
CA PHE A 102 14.24 -6.58 13.67
C PHE A 102 12.89 -6.71 14.36
N VAL A 103 11.96 -5.80 14.06
CA VAL A 103 10.60 -5.86 14.60
C VAL A 103 9.73 -6.66 13.65
N SER A 104 9.19 -7.79 14.13
CA SER A 104 8.27 -8.61 13.35
C SER A 104 6.90 -7.94 13.25
N PRO A 105 6.25 -7.95 12.08
CA PRO A 105 4.85 -7.59 11.95
C PRO A 105 3.96 -8.62 12.67
N ASP A 106 2.71 -8.24 12.88
CA ASP A 106 1.69 -9.16 13.37
C ASP A 106 1.42 -10.27 12.34
N ILE A 107 1.29 -11.49 12.82
CA ILE A 107 1.16 -12.71 12.00
C ILE A 107 -0.25 -13.28 12.21
N ALA A 108 -0.93 -13.60 11.12
CA ALA A 108 -2.25 -14.23 11.17
C ALA A 108 -2.22 -15.59 11.89
N ILE A 109 -3.36 -15.99 12.47
CA ILE A 109 -3.53 -17.29 13.13
C ILE A 109 -3.14 -18.44 12.19
N CYS A 110 -2.48 -19.43 12.75
CA CYS A 110 -2.05 -20.62 12.02
C CYS A 110 -3.11 -21.74 11.99
N ASP A 111 -2.94 -22.66 11.03
CA ASP A 111 -3.90 -23.76 10.85
C ASP A 111 -4.01 -24.60 12.11
N GLU A 112 -2.91 -24.93 12.74
CA GLU A 112 -2.90 -25.75 13.96
C GLU A 112 -3.56 -25.01 15.15
N CYS A 113 -3.37 -23.69 15.28
CA CYS A 113 -4.10 -22.91 16.28
C CYS A 113 -5.57 -22.75 15.93
N LYS A 114 -5.94 -22.75 14.65
CA LYS A 114 -7.32 -22.77 14.20
C LYS A 114 -8.00 -24.12 14.49
N GLU A 115 -7.30 -25.24 14.27
CA GLU A 115 -7.78 -26.57 14.65
C GLU A 115 -8.02 -26.67 16.16
N GLU A 116 -7.04 -26.25 16.97
CA GLU A 116 -7.18 -26.22 18.44
C GLU A 116 -8.30 -25.28 18.92
N LEU A 117 -8.57 -24.16 18.21
CA LEU A 117 -9.64 -23.21 18.51
C LEU A 117 -11.02 -23.90 18.47
N TYR A 118 -11.19 -24.84 17.59
CA TYR A 118 -12.47 -25.53 17.37
C TYR A 118 -12.50 -26.98 17.91
N ASP A 119 -11.43 -27.45 18.55
CA ASP A 119 -11.44 -28.75 19.24
C ASP A 119 -12.05 -28.63 20.65
N PRO A 120 -13.26 -29.25 20.90
CA PRO A 120 -13.90 -29.17 22.20
C PRO A 120 -13.08 -29.81 23.34
N ASN A 121 -12.12 -30.69 23.01
CA ASN A 121 -11.24 -31.32 24.00
C ASN A 121 -10.00 -30.46 24.32
N ASN A 122 -9.76 -29.39 23.57
CA ASN A 122 -8.63 -28.52 23.79
C ASN A 122 -8.96 -27.48 24.87
N ARG A 123 -8.04 -27.22 25.79
CA ARG A 123 -8.19 -26.23 26.86
C ARG A 123 -8.37 -24.78 26.31
N ARG A 124 -8.07 -24.53 25.04
CA ARG A 124 -8.26 -23.26 24.33
C ARG A 124 -9.44 -23.27 23.37
N TYR A 125 -10.36 -24.22 23.57
CA TYR A 125 -11.60 -24.26 22.81
C TYR A 125 -12.31 -22.90 22.87
N LEU A 126 -12.59 -22.34 21.69
CA LEU A 126 -13.22 -21.03 21.49
C LEU A 126 -12.51 -19.87 22.23
N HIS A 127 -11.17 -19.96 22.40
CA HIS A 127 -10.40 -18.90 23.04
C HIS A 127 -10.07 -17.77 22.06
N PRO A 128 -10.59 -16.52 22.22
CA PRO A 128 -10.44 -15.43 21.25
C PRO A 128 -9.02 -14.88 21.11
N PHE A 129 -8.05 -15.39 21.88
CA PHE A 129 -6.65 -14.96 21.86
C PHE A 129 -5.68 -16.13 21.70
N ILE A 130 -6.14 -17.27 21.20
CA ILE A 130 -5.28 -18.43 20.94
C ILE A 130 -4.14 -18.07 19.99
N ASN A 131 -2.95 -18.52 20.30
CA ASN A 131 -1.74 -18.32 19.49
C ASN A 131 -0.68 -19.37 19.83
N CYS A 132 0.39 -19.37 19.05
CA CYS A 132 1.61 -20.12 19.33
C CYS A 132 2.86 -19.27 18.98
N THR A 133 4.05 -19.86 19.04
CA THR A 133 5.29 -19.20 18.65
C THR A 133 5.26 -18.66 17.22
N CYS A 134 4.55 -19.34 16.31
CA CYS A 134 4.52 -18.99 14.87
C CYS A 134 3.43 -18.01 14.47
N CYS A 135 2.47 -17.64 15.32
CA CYS A 135 1.33 -16.78 14.95
C CYS A 135 0.93 -15.83 16.08
N GLY A 136 0.05 -14.88 15.76
CA GLY A 136 -0.48 -13.91 16.72
C GLY A 136 0.20 -12.54 16.67
N PRO A 137 -0.14 -11.65 17.59
CA PRO A 137 0.33 -10.27 17.62
C PRO A 137 1.82 -10.18 17.94
N ARG A 138 2.47 -9.17 17.38
CA ARG A 138 3.89 -8.81 17.57
C ARG A 138 4.00 -7.31 17.76
N LEU A 139 4.08 -6.53 16.65
CA LEU A 139 4.22 -5.08 16.64
C LEU A 139 3.15 -4.40 17.49
N THR A 140 1.89 -4.81 17.33
CA THR A 140 0.75 -4.14 17.96
C THR A 140 0.70 -4.27 19.48
N ILE A 141 1.43 -5.21 20.06
CA ILE A 141 1.48 -5.41 21.53
C ILE A 141 2.82 -5.04 22.17
N LEU A 142 3.81 -4.64 21.38
CA LEU A 142 5.19 -4.48 21.81
C LEU A 142 5.41 -3.12 22.49
N ASP A 143 6.01 -3.12 23.68
CA ASP A 143 6.44 -1.93 24.42
C ASP A 143 7.93 -1.59 24.17
N ALA A 144 8.79 -2.62 24.13
CA ALA A 144 10.22 -2.50 23.92
C ALA A 144 10.79 -3.82 23.42
N LEU A 145 12.06 -3.82 22.96
CA LEU A 145 12.79 -5.01 22.58
C LEU A 145 13.77 -5.46 23.68
N PRO A 146 14.21 -6.72 23.73
CA PRO A 146 13.78 -7.85 22.90
C PRO A 146 12.30 -8.21 23.08
N TYR A 147 11.73 -8.99 22.14
CA TYR A 147 10.35 -9.44 22.18
C TYR A 147 10.18 -10.50 23.28
N ASP A 148 10.07 -10.05 24.53
CA ASP A 148 9.81 -10.84 25.72
C ASP A 148 8.45 -10.44 26.29
N ARG A 149 7.73 -11.39 26.92
CA ARG A 149 6.37 -11.16 27.45
C ARG A 149 6.25 -9.91 28.33
N GLU A 150 7.23 -9.69 29.20
CA GLU A 150 7.28 -8.54 30.11
C GLU A 150 7.39 -7.19 29.41
N ARG A 151 7.83 -7.21 28.13
CA ARG A 151 7.97 -6.04 27.27
C ARG A 151 6.83 -5.91 26.27
N THR A 152 5.73 -6.60 26.54
CA THR A 152 4.51 -6.54 25.75
C THR A 152 3.32 -6.18 26.62
N SER A 153 2.17 -5.86 26.01
CA SER A 153 0.90 -5.69 26.73
C SER A 153 0.42 -6.96 27.42
N MET A 154 1.04 -8.13 27.16
CA MET A 154 0.71 -9.41 27.79
C MET A 154 1.29 -9.54 29.22
N LYS A 155 2.15 -8.64 29.66
CA LYS A 155 2.63 -8.58 31.05
C LYS A 155 1.50 -8.39 32.07
N GLU A 156 0.37 -7.81 31.63
CA GLU A 156 -0.82 -7.60 32.45
C GLU A 156 -1.61 -8.90 32.69
N PHE A 157 -1.24 -10.01 32.02
CA PHE A 157 -1.91 -11.30 32.07
C PHE A 157 -0.93 -12.39 32.54
N PRO A 158 -0.76 -12.60 33.86
CA PRO A 158 0.09 -13.67 34.40
C PRO A 158 -0.35 -15.04 33.90
N MET A 159 0.58 -15.87 33.47
CA MET A 159 0.28 -17.21 32.97
C MET A 159 -0.20 -18.12 34.11
N CYS A 160 -1.22 -18.94 33.85
CA CYS A 160 -1.55 -20.06 34.72
C CYS A 160 -0.43 -21.13 34.66
N PRO A 161 -0.38 -22.08 35.61
CA PRO A 161 0.67 -23.09 35.68
C PRO A 161 0.87 -23.85 34.36
N GLU A 162 -0.23 -24.27 33.73
CA GLU A 162 -0.21 -25.03 32.49
C GLU A 162 0.31 -24.21 31.29
N CYS A 163 -0.08 -22.94 31.21
CA CYS A 163 0.46 -22.04 30.18
C CYS A 163 1.95 -21.75 30.40
N ALA A 164 2.39 -21.65 31.66
CA ALA A 164 3.80 -21.50 32.02
C ALA A 164 4.61 -22.76 31.70
N GLU A 165 4.05 -23.93 31.90
CA GLU A 165 4.68 -25.20 31.53
C GLU A 165 4.90 -25.27 30.00
N GLU A 166 3.85 -25.02 29.20
CA GLU A 166 3.97 -24.97 27.74
C GLU A 166 4.99 -23.92 27.25
N TYR A 167 5.02 -22.75 27.92
CA TYR A 167 5.93 -21.66 27.59
C TYR A 167 7.40 -22.01 27.80
N ASN A 168 7.70 -22.80 28.86
CA ASN A 168 9.06 -23.20 29.23
C ASN A 168 9.50 -24.54 28.60
N ASN A 169 8.59 -25.30 28.02
CA ASN A 169 8.90 -26.60 27.43
C ASN A 169 9.38 -26.48 25.98
N PRO A 170 10.65 -26.79 25.64
CA PRO A 170 11.16 -26.69 24.27
C PRO A 170 10.44 -27.55 23.22
N GLU A 171 9.76 -28.60 23.64
CA GLU A 171 8.99 -29.48 22.76
C GLU A 171 7.59 -28.92 22.45
N SER A 172 7.14 -27.94 23.22
CA SER A 172 5.84 -27.31 23.02
C SER A 172 5.82 -26.37 21.81
N ARG A 173 4.73 -26.38 21.06
CA ARG A 173 4.45 -25.38 20.01
C ARG A 173 4.36 -23.94 20.58
N ARG A 174 4.26 -23.80 21.89
CA ARG A 174 4.16 -22.53 22.61
C ARG A 174 5.42 -22.18 23.37
N PHE A 175 6.50 -22.94 23.16
CA PHE A 175 7.80 -22.60 23.72
C PHE A 175 8.17 -21.16 23.32
N ASP A 176 8.46 -20.34 24.32
CA ASP A 176 8.84 -18.92 24.15
C ASP A 176 7.81 -18.08 23.33
N ALA A 177 6.53 -18.50 23.35
CA ALA A 177 5.45 -17.77 22.69
C ALA A 177 4.95 -16.63 23.59
N GLN A 178 5.46 -15.42 23.41
CA GLN A 178 5.20 -14.30 24.30
C GLN A 178 3.72 -13.97 24.55
N PRO A 179 2.80 -14.10 23.55
CA PRO A 179 1.38 -13.85 23.78
C PRO A 179 0.58 -15.06 24.29
N VAL A 180 1.24 -16.18 24.66
CA VAL A 180 0.56 -17.40 25.11
C VAL A 180 -0.40 -17.15 26.26
N CYS A 181 -1.61 -17.70 26.18
CA CYS A 181 -2.66 -17.64 27.19
C CYS A 181 -3.74 -18.70 26.92
N CYS A 182 -4.69 -18.80 27.84
CA CYS A 182 -5.89 -19.60 27.70
C CYS A 182 -7.11 -18.84 28.27
N ASN A 183 -8.27 -19.50 28.31
CA ASN A 183 -9.51 -18.89 28.83
C ASN A 183 -9.40 -18.43 30.29
N ASP A 184 -8.52 -19.06 31.11
CA ASP A 184 -8.38 -18.75 32.52
C ASP A 184 -7.41 -17.60 32.80
N CYS A 185 -6.35 -17.46 32.00
CA CYS A 185 -5.27 -16.50 32.26
C CYS A 185 -5.08 -15.42 31.20
N GLY A 186 -5.86 -15.49 30.11
CA GLY A 186 -5.74 -14.57 28.98
C GLY A 186 -6.59 -13.31 29.07
N PRO A 187 -6.48 -12.46 28.06
CA PRO A 187 -7.42 -11.37 27.86
C PRO A 187 -8.86 -11.87 27.70
N GLU A 188 -9.80 -11.01 28.02
CA GLU A 188 -11.22 -11.28 27.89
C GLU A 188 -11.87 -10.29 26.90
N VAL A 189 -12.85 -10.80 26.13
CA VAL A 189 -13.76 -9.97 25.32
C VAL A 189 -14.98 -9.55 26.14
N TYR A 190 -15.50 -8.35 25.87
CA TYR A 190 -16.70 -7.81 26.53
C TYR A 190 -17.40 -6.78 25.65
N LEU A 191 -18.66 -6.49 25.95
CA LEU A 191 -19.41 -5.42 25.31
C LEU A 191 -19.22 -4.10 26.05
N ILE A 192 -18.80 -3.04 25.33
CA ILE A 192 -18.71 -1.70 25.92
C ILE A 192 -20.11 -1.20 26.31
N GLY A 193 -20.25 -0.73 27.55
CA GLY A 193 -21.51 -0.20 28.07
C GLY A 193 -22.57 -1.26 28.43
N ARG A 194 -22.18 -2.54 28.49
CA ARG A 194 -23.06 -3.66 28.85
C ARG A 194 -22.34 -4.65 29.79
N ASP A 195 -23.08 -5.58 30.33
CA ASP A 195 -22.57 -6.58 31.31
C ASP A 195 -22.03 -7.84 30.65
N GLU A 196 -22.40 -8.09 29.38
CA GLU A 196 -22.03 -9.32 28.67
C GLU A 196 -20.50 -9.40 28.43
N ARG A 197 -19.93 -10.55 28.82
CA ARG A 197 -18.49 -10.86 28.73
C ARG A 197 -18.28 -12.24 28.12
N GLY A 198 -17.06 -12.50 27.67
CA GLY A 198 -16.64 -13.80 27.13
C GLY A 198 -17.61 -14.33 26.08
N ARG A 199 -18.17 -15.49 26.32
CA ARG A 199 -19.09 -16.18 25.38
C ARG A 199 -20.37 -15.37 25.12
N GLU A 200 -20.93 -14.74 26.15
CA GLU A 200 -22.16 -13.94 26.02
C GLU A 200 -21.93 -12.72 25.12
N ALA A 201 -20.77 -12.07 25.22
CA ALA A 201 -20.43 -10.92 24.40
C ALA A 201 -20.27 -11.28 22.93
N ILE A 202 -19.62 -12.41 22.61
CA ILE A 202 -19.50 -12.93 21.24
C ILE A 202 -20.88 -13.26 20.69
N THR A 203 -21.68 -14.06 21.42
CA THR A 203 -23.04 -14.45 21.02
C THR A 203 -23.94 -13.22 20.78
N TYR A 204 -23.88 -12.21 21.65
CA TYR A 204 -24.64 -10.98 21.45
C TYR A 204 -24.23 -10.25 20.17
N THR A 205 -22.93 -10.10 19.94
CA THR A 205 -22.40 -9.46 18.73
C THR A 205 -22.86 -10.18 17.46
N ARG A 206 -22.80 -11.52 17.47
CA ARG A 206 -23.29 -12.35 16.35
C ARG A 206 -24.78 -12.17 16.11
N LYS A 207 -25.59 -12.11 17.17
CA LYS A 207 -27.04 -11.82 17.05
C LYS A 207 -27.30 -10.46 16.41
N VAL A 208 -26.57 -9.43 16.81
CA VAL A 208 -26.69 -8.09 16.24
C VAL A 208 -26.41 -8.14 14.74
N ILE A 209 -25.30 -8.73 14.32
CA ILE A 209 -24.92 -8.82 12.90
C ILE A 209 -25.95 -9.66 12.12
N ALA A 210 -26.33 -10.84 12.61
CA ALA A 210 -27.28 -11.73 11.96
C ALA A 210 -28.68 -11.11 11.82
N SER A 211 -29.04 -10.15 12.68
CA SER A 211 -30.29 -9.39 12.58
C SER A 211 -30.20 -8.15 11.69
N GLY A 212 -29.09 -7.92 10.98
CA GLY A 212 -28.87 -6.78 10.10
C GLY A 212 -28.34 -5.54 10.80
N GLY A 213 -27.83 -5.67 12.04
CA GLY A 213 -27.17 -4.61 12.79
C GLY A 213 -25.70 -4.42 12.38
N ILE A 214 -25.10 -3.37 12.94
CA ILE A 214 -23.70 -3.01 12.75
C ILE A 214 -22.98 -3.19 14.10
N ALA A 215 -21.86 -3.92 14.09
CA ALA A 215 -21.01 -4.09 15.26
C ALA A 215 -19.65 -3.42 15.08
N ALA A 216 -19.11 -2.80 16.12
CA ALA A 216 -17.70 -2.43 16.16
C ALA A 216 -16.95 -3.57 16.89
N ILE A 217 -15.90 -4.11 16.27
CA ILE A 217 -15.15 -5.26 16.79
C ILE A 217 -13.68 -4.90 16.91
N LYS A 218 -13.11 -5.01 18.11
CA LYS A 218 -11.70 -4.76 18.38
C LYS A 218 -10.87 -5.94 17.89
N GLY A 219 -10.03 -5.70 16.88
CA GLY A 219 -9.10 -6.67 16.30
C GLY A 219 -7.70 -6.58 16.89
N ILE A 220 -6.68 -6.95 16.10
CA ILE A 220 -5.27 -6.90 16.51
C ILE A 220 -4.74 -5.45 16.49
N GLY A 221 -5.04 -4.67 15.45
CA GLY A 221 -4.50 -3.33 15.22
C GLY A 221 -5.44 -2.17 15.55
N GLY A 222 -6.71 -2.44 15.84
CA GLY A 222 -7.75 -1.47 16.09
C GLY A 222 -9.15 -2.04 15.94
N PHE A 223 -10.16 -1.17 16.01
CA PHE A 223 -11.56 -1.55 15.81
C PHE A 223 -11.93 -1.61 14.33
N HIS A 224 -12.84 -2.51 13.99
CA HIS A 224 -13.51 -2.57 12.69
C HIS A 224 -15.00 -2.41 12.84
N LEU A 225 -15.64 -1.71 11.91
CA LEU A 225 -17.09 -1.73 11.75
C LEU A 225 -17.47 -2.91 10.86
N CYS A 226 -18.38 -3.74 11.34
CA CYS A 226 -18.78 -5.02 10.74
C CYS A 226 -20.29 -5.08 10.58
N CYS A 227 -20.76 -5.50 9.40
CA CYS A 227 -22.14 -5.88 9.16
C CYS A 227 -22.22 -6.98 8.09
N ASP A 228 -23.39 -7.56 7.90
CA ASP A 228 -23.65 -8.55 6.87
C ASP A 228 -23.49 -7.92 5.47
N ALA A 229 -22.53 -8.41 4.67
CA ALA A 229 -22.25 -7.92 3.31
C ALA A 229 -23.29 -8.39 2.28
N THR A 230 -24.17 -9.33 2.67
CA THR A 230 -25.28 -9.81 1.83
C THR A 230 -26.58 -9.06 2.10
N ASN A 231 -26.60 -8.19 3.13
CA ASN A 231 -27.76 -7.42 3.52
C ASN A 231 -27.65 -5.97 3.03
N GLU A 232 -28.34 -5.65 1.94
CA GLU A 232 -28.31 -4.33 1.31
C GLU A 232 -28.69 -3.21 2.28
N THR A 233 -29.68 -3.45 3.16
CA THR A 233 -30.13 -2.44 4.15
C THR A 233 -29.05 -2.15 5.18
N ALA A 234 -28.34 -3.17 5.66
CA ALA A 234 -27.25 -3.00 6.63
C ALA A 234 -26.07 -2.25 6.01
N VAL A 235 -25.68 -2.60 4.76
CA VAL A 235 -24.58 -1.93 4.05
C VAL A 235 -24.94 -0.47 3.70
N ALA A 236 -26.17 -0.21 3.22
CA ALA A 236 -26.61 1.15 2.93
C ALA A 236 -26.63 2.03 4.19
N ARG A 237 -27.12 1.49 5.34
CA ARG A 237 -27.08 2.16 6.64
C ARG A 237 -25.65 2.48 7.08
N LEU A 238 -24.72 1.53 6.93
CA LEU A 238 -23.31 1.77 7.26
C LEU A 238 -22.71 2.87 6.38
N ARG A 239 -23.04 2.94 5.09
CA ARG A 239 -22.63 4.02 4.16
C ARG A 239 -23.11 5.39 4.64
N GLU A 240 -24.40 5.48 4.99
CA GLU A 240 -25.01 6.72 5.50
C GLU A 240 -24.30 7.18 6.77
N LEU A 241 -24.17 6.30 7.77
CA LEU A 241 -23.54 6.62 9.06
C LEU A 241 -22.08 7.06 8.89
N LYS A 242 -21.30 6.36 8.05
CA LYS A 242 -19.90 6.74 7.76
C LYS A 242 -19.77 7.91 6.78
N ARG A 243 -20.87 8.44 6.23
CA ARG A 243 -20.85 9.45 5.17
C ARG A 243 -19.93 9.07 3.99
N ARG A 244 -20.02 7.81 3.59
CA ARG A 244 -19.14 7.20 2.59
C ARG A 244 -19.99 6.64 1.44
N PRO A 245 -20.50 7.52 0.53
CA PRO A 245 -21.50 7.11 -0.47
C PRO A 245 -20.96 6.12 -1.49
N MET A 246 -19.75 6.30 -2.00
CA MET A 246 -19.24 5.53 -3.15
C MET A 246 -17.98 4.70 -2.84
N LYS A 247 -17.08 5.19 -1.96
CA LYS A 247 -15.80 4.49 -1.68
C LYS A 247 -16.06 3.04 -1.27
N PRO A 248 -15.46 2.01 -1.93
CA PRO A 248 -15.70 0.60 -1.65
C PRO A 248 -15.42 0.21 -0.20
N PHE A 249 -16.18 -0.73 0.33
CA PHE A 249 -15.87 -1.43 1.57
C PHE A 249 -15.10 -2.71 1.27
N ALA A 250 -14.20 -3.09 2.16
CA ALA A 250 -13.61 -4.42 2.16
C ALA A 250 -14.58 -5.44 2.76
N VAL A 251 -14.49 -6.66 2.27
CA VAL A 251 -15.25 -7.81 2.74
C VAL A 251 -14.30 -8.83 3.37
N MET A 252 -14.65 -9.31 4.54
CA MET A 252 -14.04 -10.50 5.11
C MET A 252 -14.88 -11.71 4.69
N ALA A 253 -14.27 -12.63 3.93
CA ALA A 253 -14.89 -13.88 3.55
C ALA A 253 -14.57 -14.96 4.59
N ARG A 254 -15.52 -15.85 4.89
CA ARG A 254 -15.35 -16.93 5.88
C ARG A 254 -14.11 -17.78 5.61
N ASN A 255 -13.86 -18.13 4.34
CA ASN A 255 -12.74 -18.98 3.91
C ASN A 255 -12.51 -18.85 2.39
N MET A 256 -11.48 -19.50 1.86
CA MET A 256 -11.16 -19.48 0.42
C MET A 256 -12.28 -20.04 -0.47
N SER A 257 -13.05 -21.00 0.00
CA SER A 257 -14.20 -21.51 -0.75
C SER A 257 -15.25 -20.42 -1.00
N ALA A 258 -15.51 -19.57 0.01
CA ALA A 258 -16.39 -18.42 -0.14
C ALA A 258 -15.79 -17.39 -1.14
N VAL A 259 -14.48 -17.10 -1.06
CA VAL A 259 -13.83 -16.17 -2.00
C VAL A 259 -14.02 -16.59 -3.45
N ARG A 260 -13.76 -17.88 -3.76
CA ARG A 260 -13.86 -18.41 -5.13
C ARG A 260 -15.31 -18.43 -5.67
N LYS A 261 -16.31 -18.33 -4.81
CA LYS A 261 -17.71 -18.18 -5.25
C LYS A 261 -18.02 -16.80 -5.80
N GLU A 262 -17.30 -15.76 -5.39
CA GLU A 262 -17.58 -14.37 -5.74
C GLU A 262 -16.51 -13.72 -6.63
N CYS A 263 -15.28 -14.23 -6.59
CA CYS A 263 -14.13 -13.60 -7.21
C CYS A 263 -13.30 -14.58 -8.05
N GLN A 264 -12.66 -14.06 -9.09
CA GLN A 264 -11.56 -14.74 -9.77
C GLN A 264 -10.32 -14.65 -8.88
N VAL A 265 -9.64 -15.79 -8.68
CA VAL A 265 -8.44 -15.87 -7.83
C VAL A 265 -7.40 -16.73 -8.51
N THR A 266 -6.20 -16.22 -8.71
CA THR A 266 -5.03 -17.00 -9.18
C THR A 266 -4.36 -17.73 -8.01
N GLU A 267 -3.51 -18.73 -8.30
CA GLU A 267 -2.78 -19.47 -7.25
C GLU A 267 -1.90 -18.54 -6.40
N VAL A 268 -1.18 -17.59 -7.02
CA VAL A 268 -0.33 -16.63 -6.29
C VAL A 268 -1.13 -15.66 -5.42
N GLN A 269 -2.32 -15.27 -5.85
CA GLN A 269 -3.23 -14.46 -5.06
C GLN A 269 -3.77 -15.24 -3.85
N GLU A 270 -4.09 -16.52 -4.03
CA GLU A 270 -4.53 -17.40 -2.95
C GLU A 270 -3.44 -17.59 -1.90
N GLU A 271 -2.20 -17.84 -2.31
CA GLU A 271 -1.06 -17.99 -1.40
C GLU A 271 -0.89 -16.78 -0.47
N VAL A 272 -1.10 -15.56 -0.97
CA VAL A 272 -1.02 -14.34 -0.15
C VAL A 272 -2.27 -14.14 0.69
N LEU A 273 -3.45 -14.37 0.11
CA LEU A 273 -4.73 -14.19 0.80
C LEU A 273 -4.89 -15.16 1.99
N ASP A 274 -4.44 -16.42 1.83
CA ASP A 274 -4.43 -17.42 2.90
C ASP A 274 -3.07 -17.53 3.63
N GLY A 275 -2.13 -16.69 3.28
CA GLY A 275 -0.81 -16.61 3.90
C GLY A 275 -0.82 -16.02 5.33
N HIS A 276 0.36 -15.77 5.83
CA HIS A 276 0.53 -15.23 7.20
C HIS A 276 0.24 -13.73 7.31
N GLN A 277 0.15 -13.00 6.20
CA GLN A 277 -0.18 -11.57 6.17
C GLN A 277 -1.68 -11.33 6.09
N LYS A 278 -2.41 -12.11 5.28
CA LYS A 278 -3.85 -11.98 5.01
C LYS A 278 -4.26 -10.51 4.77
N PRO A 279 -3.73 -9.85 3.72
CA PRO A 279 -4.10 -8.48 3.39
C PRO A 279 -5.52 -8.40 2.82
N ILE A 280 -6.03 -7.18 2.66
CA ILE A 280 -7.15 -6.92 1.75
C ILE A 280 -6.60 -7.01 0.33
N LEU A 281 -7.07 -7.97 -0.44
CA LEU A 281 -6.68 -8.16 -1.84
C LEU A 281 -7.80 -7.68 -2.77
N LEU A 282 -7.44 -6.86 -3.77
CA LEU A 282 -8.38 -6.38 -4.78
C LEU A 282 -8.55 -7.47 -5.84
N LEU A 283 -9.72 -8.10 -5.88
CA LEU A 283 -10.04 -9.22 -6.76
C LEU A 283 -11.12 -8.85 -7.77
N GLU A 284 -10.99 -9.33 -9.00
CA GLU A 284 -12.02 -9.24 -10.02
C GLU A 284 -13.27 -10.01 -9.59
N ARG A 285 -14.43 -9.38 -9.64
CA ARG A 285 -15.70 -10.04 -9.35
C ARG A 285 -16.08 -10.99 -10.48
N LEU A 286 -16.68 -12.12 -10.14
CA LEU A 286 -17.32 -12.97 -11.13
C LEU A 286 -18.57 -12.25 -11.65
N ASP A 287 -18.73 -12.21 -12.96
CA ASP A 287 -19.95 -11.72 -13.60
C ASP A 287 -21.03 -12.80 -13.53
N LYS A 288 -21.83 -12.76 -12.47
CA LYS A 288 -22.91 -13.71 -12.23
C LYS A 288 -24.14 -13.04 -11.62
N ALA A 289 -25.32 -13.52 -12.02
CA ALA A 289 -26.59 -12.98 -11.57
C ALA A 289 -26.92 -13.28 -10.09
N ASP A 290 -26.28 -14.29 -9.49
CA ASP A 290 -26.53 -14.79 -8.14
C ASP A 290 -25.44 -14.43 -7.12
N SER A 291 -24.73 -13.30 -7.36
CA SER A 291 -23.77 -12.79 -6.39
C SER A 291 -24.44 -12.55 -5.03
N GLN A 292 -23.85 -13.10 -3.98
CA GLN A 292 -24.36 -12.90 -2.61
C GLN A 292 -23.94 -11.56 -2.03
N ILE A 293 -22.81 -10.99 -2.49
CA ILE A 293 -22.33 -9.69 -2.00
C ILE A 293 -23.14 -8.59 -2.69
N CYS A 294 -23.85 -7.80 -1.88
CA CYS A 294 -24.72 -6.76 -2.42
C CYS A 294 -23.96 -5.64 -3.15
N PRO A 295 -24.57 -5.01 -4.16
CA PRO A 295 -23.94 -3.98 -4.99
C PRO A 295 -23.40 -2.80 -4.18
N SER A 296 -24.09 -2.41 -3.12
CA SER A 296 -23.67 -1.32 -2.25
C SER A 296 -22.36 -1.55 -1.50
N VAL A 297 -21.77 -2.75 -1.53
CA VAL A 297 -20.43 -2.99 -0.96
C VAL A 297 -19.34 -2.29 -1.77
N ALA A 298 -19.45 -2.30 -3.10
CA ALA A 298 -18.50 -1.66 -4.01
C ALA A 298 -19.24 -1.11 -5.24
N PRO A 299 -19.96 0.04 -5.11
CA PRO A 299 -20.80 0.56 -6.17
C PRO A 299 -20.04 0.87 -7.45
N GLY A 300 -20.44 0.25 -8.56
CA GLY A 300 -19.83 0.48 -9.88
C GLY A 300 -18.37 0.06 -10.01
N ASN A 301 -17.84 -0.74 -9.08
CA ASN A 301 -16.46 -1.23 -9.10
C ASN A 301 -16.44 -2.70 -9.57
N PRO A 302 -15.68 -3.05 -10.63
CA PRO A 302 -15.53 -4.43 -11.09
C PRO A 302 -14.69 -5.28 -10.13
N LYS A 303 -13.89 -4.65 -9.27
CA LYS A 303 -13.09 -5.31 -8.22
C LYS A 303 -13.72 -5.17 -6.85
N ILE A 304 -13.44 -6.09 -5.97
CA ILE A 304 -13.80 -6.05 -4.56
C ILE A 304 -12.59 -6.33 -3.69
N GLY A 305 -12.42 -5.57 -2.61
CA GLY A 305 -11.40 -5.84 -1.61
C GLY A 305 -11.83 -6.97 -0.70
N VAL A 306 -11.12 -8.10 -0.74
CA VAL A 306 -11.42 -9.30 0.05
C VAL A 306 -10.26 -9.61 0.99
N MET A 307 -10.58 -10.01 2.22
CA MET A 307 -9.62 -10.58 3.18
C MET A 307 -10.19 -11.81 3.86
N LEU A 308 -9.32 -12.60 4.46
CA LEU A 308 -9.70 -13.72 5.32
C LEU A 308 -9.51 -13.38 6.81
N PRO A 309 -10.22 -14.05 7.72
CA PRO A 309 -10.01 -13.89 9.16
C PRO A 309 -8.55 -14.19 9.53
N TYR A 310 -7.90 -13.22 10.18
CA TYR A 310 -6.50 -13.32 10.61
C TYR A 310 -6.35 -13.37 12.13
N ALA A 311 -7.40 -13.03 12.87
CA ALA A 311 -7.43 -13.08 14.33
C ALA A 311 -8.48 -14.11 14.82
N PRO A 312 -8.23 -14.82 15.93
CA PRO A 312 -9.18 -15.78 16.47
C PRO A 312 -10.58 -15.20 16.70
N VAL A 313 -10.67 -13.97 17.23
CA VAL A 313 -11.97 -13.32 17.45
C VAL A 313 -12.79 -13.19 16.15
N GLN A 314 -12.15 -12.94 15.01
CA GLN A 314 -12.82 -12.84 13.72
C GLN A 314 -13.35 -14.20 13.25
N LEU A 315 -12.60 -15.28 13.49
CA LEU A 315 -13.05 -16.65 13.23
C LEU A 315 -14.28 -16.97 14.06
N LEU A 316 -14.28 -16.60 15.36
CA LEU A 316 -15.39 -16.83 16.28
C LEU A 316 -16.64 -16.00 15.94
N ILE A 317 -16.50 -14.88 15.21
CA ILE A 317 -17.67 -14.16 14.66
C ILE A 317 -18.32 -14.99 13.55
N PHE A 318 -17.57 -15.69 12.72
CA PHE A 318 -18.15 -16.56 11.67
C PHE A 318 -18.70 -17.87 12.23
N ASP A 319 -17.95 -18.55 13.09
CA ASP A 319 -18.27 -19.86 13.59
C ASP A 319 -18.16 -19.92 15.13
N TYR A 320 -19.29 -20.21 15.78
CA TYR A 320 -19.39 -20.31 17.23
C TYR A 320 -20.45 -21.33 17.63
N ASP A 321 -20.36 -21.91 18.82
CA ASP A 321 -21.27 -22.96 19.30
C ASP A 321 -22.56 -22.41 19.97
N ASP A 322 -23.12 -21.36 19.40
CA ASP A 322 -24.34 -20.68 19.89
C ASP A 322 -25.58 -20.91 19.01
N GLY A 323 -25.44 -21.70 17.96
CA GLY A 323 -26.52 -22.04 17.02
C GLY A 323 -26.91 -20.91 16.06
N ILE A 324 -26.24 -19.75 16.09
CA ILE A 324 -26.51 -18.65 15.18
C ILE A 324 -25.83 -18.89 13.84
N GLN A 325 -26.60 -18.84 12.77
CA GLN A 325 -26.04 -18.91 11.41
C GLN A 325 -25.56 -17.54 10.95
N MET A 326 -24.28 -17.44 10.59
CA MET A 326 -23.69 -16.22 10.07
C MET A 326 -23.50 -16.30 8.56
N PRO A 327 -23.65 -15.17 7.82
CA PRO A 327 -23.36 -15.13 6.40
C PRO A 327 -21.89 -15.44 6.11
N ASP A 328 -21.59 -15.86 4.87
CA ASP A 328 -20.22 -16.16 4.43
C ASP A 328 -19.37 -14.89 4.19
N TYR A 329 -20.00 -13.71 4.15
CA TYR A 329 -19.36 -12.44 3.83
C TYR A 329 -19.80 -11.36 4.81
N LEU A 330 -18.81 -10.73 5.44
CA LEU A 330 -19.02 -9.59 6.34
C LEU A 330 -18.30 -8.37 5.80
N VAL A 331 -18.96 -7.21 5.76
CA VAL A 331 -18.23 -5.96 5.60
C VAL A 331 -17.29 -5.84 6.79
N MET A 332 -16.03 -5.50 6.49
CA MET A 332 -15.03 -5.25 7.53
C MET A 332 -14.25 -3.99 7.14
N THR A 333 -14.62 -2.86 7.73
CA THR A 333 -14.00 -1.57 7.45
C THR A 333 -13.42 -0.97 8.71
N SER A 334 -12.38 -0.13 8.58
CA SER A 334 -11.74 0.52 9.73
C SER A 334 -12.75 1.21 10.65
N GLY A 335 -12.62 1.01 11.94
CA GLY A 335 -13.41 1.65 12.97
C GLY A 335 -12.90 3.04 13.26
N ASN A 336 -13.37 4.02 12.47
CA ASN A 336 -13.04 5.43 12.59
C ASN A 336 -14.11 6.29 11.91
N THR A 337 -14.19 7.56 12.27
CA THR A 337 -14.80 8.59 11.43
C THR A 337 -13.88 8.92 10.24
N SER A 338 -14.42 9.48 9.15
CA SER A 338 -13.64 9.80 7.96
C SER A 338 -12.48 10.74 8.27
N GLY A 339 -11.26 10.38 7.86
CA GLY A 339 -10.03 11.16 8.09
C GLY A 339 -9.34 10.89 9.44
N ALA A 340 -10.03 10.34 10.44
CA ALA A 340 -9.44 9.98 11.72
C ALA A 340 -8.62 8.68 11.65
N PRO A 341 -7.67 8.45 12.56
CA PRO A 341 -6.98 7.17 12.66
C PRO A 341 -7.93 6.09 13.17
N ILE A 342 -7.60 4.82 12.93
CA ILE A 342 -8.37 3.70 13.46
C ILE A 342 -8.41 3.74 15.00
N CYS A 343 -9.59 3.57 15.61
CA CYS A 343 -9.76 3.49 17.06
C CYS A 343 -9.05 2.25 17.60
N ARG A 344 -8.30 2.39 18.70
CA ARG A 344 -7.55 1.27 19.30
C ARG A 344 -7.95 0.95 20.74
N ASP A 345 -8.51 1.90 21.46
CA ASP A 345 -8.97 1.72 22.83
C ASP A 345 -10.46 2.08 23.00
N ASP A 346 -10.99 1.77 24.17
CA ASP A 346 -12.42 1.91 24.44
C ASP A 346 -12.87 3.36 24.45
N ASN A 347 -12.02 4.29 24.93
CA ASN A 347 -12.36 5.71 24.95
C ASN A 347 -12.47 6.27 23.52
N ASP A 348 -11.52 5.93 22.66
CA ASP A 348 -11.57 6.25 21.23
C ASP A 348 -12.86 5.68 20.61
N ALA A 349 -13.16 4.40 20.89
CA ALA A 349 -14.34 3.73 20.34
C ALA A 349 -15.66 4.36 20.81
N ILE A 350 -15.78 4.69 22.07
CA ILE A 350 -16.98 5.37 22.63
C ILE A 350 -17.15 6.74 21.98
N ALA A 351 -16.09 7.52 21.86
CA ALA A 351 -16.14 8.86 21.30
C ALA A 351 -16.50 8.87 19.80
N GLU A 352 -15.91 7.93 19.04
CA GLU A 352 -15.95 7.95 17.58
C GLU A 352 -16.99 7.01 16.97
N LEU A 353 -17.29 5.86 17.61
CA LEU A 353 -18.06 4.79 16.99
C LEU A 353 -19.46 4.59 17.56
N SER A 354 -19.76 5.16 18.73
CA SER A 354 -21.07 4.92 19.40
C SER A 354 -22.29 5.30 18.55
N HIS A 355 -22.13 6.25 17.61
CA HIS A 355 -23.18 6.65 16.69
C HIS A 355 -23.13 5.90 15.35
N LEU A 356 -22.13 5.02 15.13
CA LEU A 356 -21.91 4.28 13.88
C LEU A 356 -22.29 2.79 13.98
N CYS A 357 -22.56 2.28 15.20
CA CYS A 357 -22.83 0.86 15.42
C CYS A 357 -23.87 0.62 16.52
N ASP A 358 -24.41 -0.59 16.54
CA ASP A 358 -25.42 -1.04 17.50
C ASP A 358 -24.82 -1.73 18.72
N CYS A 359 -23.58 -2.23 18.62
CA CYS A 359 -22.82 -2.77 19.74
C CYS A 359 -21.31 -2.64 19.49
N MET A 360 -20.53 -2.68 20.55
CA MET A 360 -19.06 -2.61 20.49
C MET A 360 -18.46 -3.76 21.27
N LEU A 361 -17.90 -4.76 20.57
CA LEU A 361 -17.14 -5.87 21.14
C LEU A 361 -15.68 -5.42 21.32
N SER A 362 -15.26 -5.25 22.55
CA SER A 362 -13.90 -4.89 22.93
C SER A 362 -13.18 -6.03 23.64
N HIS A 363 -11.93 -5.80 23.98
CA HIS A 363 -11.11 -6.66 24.83
C HIS A 363 -10.11 -5.86 25.64
N ASN A 364 -9.65 -6.40 26.76
CA ASN A 364 -8.75 -5.72 27.70
C ASN A 364 -7.26 -5.82 27.34
N ARG A 365 -6.85 -6.54 26.27
CA ARG A 365 -5.48 -6.50 25.75
C ARG A 365 -5.22 -5.16 25.09
N LYS A 366 -4.24 -4.41 25.57
CA LYS A 366 -3.89 -3.09 25.04
C LYS A 366 -3.20 -3.20 23.68
N ILE A 367 -3.64 -2.38 22.73
CA ILE A 367 -2.99 -2.16 21.44
C ILE A 367 -2.01 -1.00 21.61
N ARG A 368 -0.73 -1.23 21.37
CA ARG A 368 0.33 -0.24 21.53
C ARG A 368 0.53 0.62 20.29
N ILE A 369 0.53 -0.03 19.13
CA ILE A 369 0.66 0.63 17.83
C ILE A 369 -0.58 0.28 17.01
N ARG A 370 -1.22 1.30 16.43
CA ARG A 370 -2.33 1.13 15.49
C ARG A 370 -1.80 0.47 14.21
N ALA A 371 -2.56 -0.45 13.66
CA ALA A 371 -2.24 -1.08 12.40
C ALA A 371 -3.53 -1.34 11.59
N ASP A 372 -3.75 -0.51 10.58
CA ASP A 372 -4.77 -0.76 9.57
C ASP A 372 -4.45 -2.01 8.76
N ASP A 373 -5.44 -2.55 8.04
CA ASP A 373 -5.20 -3.64 7.11
C ASP A 373 -4.43 -3.16 5.88
N SER A 374 -3.44 -3.94 5.45
CA SER A 374 -2.77 -3.72 4.17
C SER A 374 -3.73 -3.96 3.03
N VAL A 375 -3.58 -3.18 1.95
CA VAL A 375 -4.36 -3.30 0.72
C VAL A 375 -3.41 -3.55 -0.43
N MET A 376 -3.71 -4.55 -1.24
CA MET A 376 -2.84 -5.01 -2.32
C MET A 376 -3.65 -5.35 -3.57
N ASP A 377 -3.08 -5.08 -4.72
CA ASP A 377 -3.48 -5.61 -6.02
C ASP A 377 -2.36 -6.50 -6.57
N TYR A 378 -2.51 -7.03 -7.76
CA TYR A 378 -1.51 -7.80 -8.48
C TYR A 378 -1.29 -7.24 -9.89
N TYR A 379 -0.05 -7.23 -10.32
CA TYR A 379 0.34 -6.90 -11.67
C TYR A 379 1.32 -7.96 -12.21
N LYS A 380 0.95 -8.67 -13.28
CA LYS A 380 1.75 -9.76 -13.87
C LYS A 380 2.21 -10.80 -12.83
N ASP A 381 1.26 -11.28 -12.02
CA ASP A 381 1.48 -12.25 -10.94
C ASP A 381 2.47 -11.79 -9.84
N GLU A 382 2.81 -10.51 -9.80
CA GLU A 382 3.58 -9.89 -8.73
C GLU A 382 2.68 -9.02 -7.84
N PRO A 383 2.91 -8.99 -6.52
CA PRO A 383 2.18 -8.12 -5.61
C PRO A 383 2.37 -6.64 -5.98
N TYR A 384 1.31 -5.86 -5.85
CA TYR A 384 1.31 -4.42 -6.06
C TYR A 384 0.63 -3.72 -4.89
N MET A 385 1.42 -3.18 -3.97
CA MET A 385 0.94 -2.63 -2.71
C MET A 385 0.24 -1.29 -2.91
N ILE A 386 -0.99 -1.17 -2.39
CA ILE A 386 -1.76 0.08 -2.38
C ILE A 386 -1.65 0.79 -1.02
N ARG A 387 -1.67 0.00 0.07
CA ARG A 387 -1.46 0.45 1.45
C ARG A 387 -0.62 -0.58 2.19
N ARG A 388 0.48 -0.15 2.79
CA ARG A 388 1.37 -1.01 3.56
C ARG A 388 1.15 -0.79 5.06
N SER A 389 0.70 -1.82 5.76
CA SER A 389 0.41 -1.76 7.20
C SER A 389 0.51 -3.15 7.84
N ARG A 390 -0.54 -3.66 8.51
CA ARG A 390 -0.55 -4.96 9.19
C ARG A 390 -0.03 -6.10 8.28
N GLY A 391 0.79 -6.94 8.85
CA GLY A 391 1.41 -8.10 8.17
C GLY A 391 2.66 -7.76 7.34
N TYR A 392 2.93 -6.48 7.06
CA TYR A 392 4.08 -6.03 6.29
C TYR A 392 4.94 -5.01 7.04
N ALA A 393 4.33 -4.02 7.70
CA ALA A 393 5.08 -3.04 8.49
C ALA A 393 5.43 -3.63 9.87
N PRO A 394 6.62 -3.34 10.40
CA PRO A 394 7.66 -2.45 9.90
C PRO A 394 8.84 -3.18 9.22
N LEU A 395 8.60 -4.24 8.44
CA LEU A 395 9.68 -4.93 7.74
C LEU A 395 10.48 -3.93 6.89
N PRO A 396 11.82 -3.91 6.97
CA PRO A 396 12.60 -2.92 6.26
C PRO A 396 12.72 -3.20 4.76
N VAL A 397 12.81 -2.13 3.98
CA VAL A 397 13.40 -2.15 2.65
C VAL A 397 14.91 -2.07 2.81
N MET A 398 15.64 -2.95 2.12
CA MET A 398 17.09 -3.05 2.22
C MET A 398 17.74 -2.53 0.95
N VAL A 399 18.61 -1.53 1.09
CA VAL A 399 19.37 -0.95 -0.01
C VAL A 399 20.84 -1.30 0.13
N SER A 400 21.45 -1.83 -0.93
CA SER A 400 22.84 -2.32 -0.93
C SER A 400 23.90 -1.21 -0.93
N ALA A 401 23.51 0.08 -0.96
CA ALA A 401 24.43 1.20 -0.88
C ALA A 401 25.19 1.20 0.46
N PRO A 402 26.47 1.58 0.47
CA PRO A 402 27.32 1.56 1.67
C PRO A 402 27.04 2.77 2.60
N TRP A 403 25.79 3.10 2.78
CA TRP A 403 25.37 4.21 3.63
C TRP A 403 25.45 3.86 5.11
N LYS A 404 25.79 4.89 5.91
CA LYS A 404 25.86 4.79 7.36
C LYS A 404 25.13 5.96 8.01
N GLY A 405 24.54 5.70 9.17
CA GLY A 405 23.85 6.69 9.98
C GLY A 405 22.37 6.41 10.17
N GLN A 406 21.66 7.39 10.69
CA GLN A 406 20.24 7.30 11.02
C GLN A 406 19.49 8.50 10.48
N VAL A 407 18.28 8.31 9.96
CA VAL A 407 17.40 9.37 9.47
C VAL A 407 15.95 9.07 9.83
N LEU A 408 15.17 10.11 10.10
CA LEU A 408 13.71 10.06 10.21
C LEU A 408 13.10 10.81 9.02
N ALA A 409 12.27 10.18 8.21
CA ALA A 409 11.50 10.82 7.15
C ALA A 409 10.01 10.77 7.48
N VAL A 410 9.34 11.93 7.51
CA VAL A 410 7.97 12.06 8.01
C VAL A 410 6.88 11.87 6.94
N GLY A 411 7.26 11.65 5.68
CA GLY A 411 6.33 11.38 4.58
C GLY A 411 5.58 12.59 4.05
N GLY A 412 4.46 12.32 3.35
CA GLY A 412 3.56 13.33 2.79
C GLY A 412 2.41 13.70 3.72
N GLU A 413 1.40 14.40 3.18
CA GLU A 413 0.21 14.84 3.93
C GLU A 413 -0.91 13.80 3.89
N LEU A 414 -1.16 13.22 2.73
CA LEU A 414 -2.20 12.21 2.51
C LEU A 414 -1.59 10.80 2.56
N LYS A 415 -2.39 9.81 2.95
CA LYS A 415 -1.95 8.40 3.06
C LYS A 415 -0.62 8.25 3.80
N ASN A 416 -0.40 9.10 4.79
CA ASN A 416 0.88 9.22 5.47
C ASN A 416 1.38 7.88 6.02
N SER A 417 2.65 7.66 5.84
CA SER A 417 3.55 6.78 6.57
C SER A 417 4.87 7.52 6.77
N PHE A 418 5.63 7.17 7.78
CA PHE A 418 6.98 7.66 7.97
C PHE A 418 8.01 6.53 7.80
N CYS A 419 9.28 6.88 7.68
CA CYS A 419 10.35 5.94 7.51
C CYS A 419 11.54 6.26 8.42
N ILE A 420 12.03 5.24 9.13
CA ILE A 420 13.29 5.34 9.87
C ILE A 420 14.35 4.57 9.09
N GLY A 421 15.40 5.27 8.65
CA GLY A 421 16.56 4.67 7.98
C GLY A 421 17.70 4.43 8.96
N VAL A 422 18.31 3.24 8.90
CA VAL A 422 19.47 2.85 9.71
C VAL A 422 20.43 2.05 8.85
N ASP A 423 21.58 2.58 8.49
CA ASP A 423 22.65 1.85 7.80
C ASP A 423 22.17 1.05 6.57
N GLY A 424 21.39 1.66 5.69
CA GLY A 424 20.85 1.01 4.49
C GLY A 424 19.61 0.12 4.70
N ARG A 425 19.09 0.06 5.93
CA ARG A 425 17.79 -0.55 6.26
C ARG A 425 16.77 0.55 6.49
N PHE A 426 15.62 0.50 5.80
CA PHE A 426 14.60 1.53 5.82
C PHE A 426 13.27 0.96 6.32
N TYR A 427 12.92 1.28 7.56
CA TYR A 427 11.75 0.79 8.27
C TYR A 427 10.56 1.72 8.02
N LEU A 428 9.70 1.32 7.07
CA LEU A 428 8.42 2.02 6.84
C LEU A 428 7.45 1.69 7.97
N SER A 429 6.83 2.73 8.53
CA SER A 429 5.80 2.58 9.55
C SER A 429 4.55 1.86 9.01
N PRO A 430 3.67 1.34 9.88
CA PRO A 430 2.29 1.13 9.50
C PRO A 430 1.68 2.40 8.92
N TYR A 431 0.67 2.25 8.06
CA TYR A 431 -0.14 3.37 7.56
C TYR A 431 -0.69 4.21 8.72
N VAL A 432 -0.47 5.51 8.68
CA VAL A 432 -0.94 6.47 9.69
C VAL A 432 -2.25 7.10 9.25
N GLY A 433 -2.34 7.59 8.02
CA GLY A 433 -3.55 8.18 7.45
C GLY A 433 -3.36 9.60 6.95
N ASP A 434 -4.47 10.32 6.75
CA ASP A 434 -4.47 11.68 6.23
C ASP A 434 -4.26 12.68 7.38
N LEU A 435 -3.23 13.51 7.30
CA LEU A 435 -2.83 14.42 8.37
C LEU A 435 -3.69 15.69 8.46
N GLU A 436 -4.72 15.84 7.62
CA GLU A 436 -5.70 16.92 7.75
C GLU A 436 -6.46 16.87 9.10
N ASP A 437 -6.52 15.70 9.73
CA ASP A 437 -7.14 15.50 11.05
C ASP A 437 -6.07 15.53 12.16
N LEU A 438 -6.28 16.39 13.17
CA LEU A 438 -5.36 16.54 14.30
C LEU A 438 -5.13 15.23 15.07
N ARG A 439 -6.12 14.33 15.10
CA ARG A 439 -5.99 13.00 15.73
C ARG A 439 -4.98 12.15 14.99
N THR A 440 -4.93 12.25 13.65
CA THR A 440 -3.95 11.55 12.81
C THR A 440 -2.55 12.17 12.98
N VAL A 441 -2.45 13.49 13.10
CA VAL A 441 -1.20 14.17 13.46
C VAL A 441 -0.64 13.67 14.79
N ASN A 442 -1.48 13.55 15.81
CA ASN A 442 -1.07 13.03 17.13
C ASN A 442 -0.69 11.54 17.05
N ALA A 443 -1.41 10.75 16.25
CA ALA A 443 -1.07 9.35 16.01
C ALA A 443 0.29 9.20 15.32
N LEU A 444 0.64 10.10 14.37
CA LEU A 444 1.95 10.13 13.74
C LEU A 444 3.06 10.38 14.79
N ARG A 445 2.94 11.44 15.61
CA ARG A 445 3.93 11.74 16.66
C ARG A 445 4.12 10.56 17.63
N GLU A 446 3.01 9.98 18.09
CA GLU A 446 3.06 8.83 18.99
C GLU A 446 3.76 7.64 18.33
N THR A 447 3.44 7.33 17.08
CA THR A 447 3.98 6.16 16.38
C THR A 447 5.47 6.34 16.08
N ILE A 448 5.92 7.55 15.74
CA ILE A 448 7.35 7.89 15.57
C ILE A 448 8.09 7.55 16.87
N GLY A 449 7.72 8.13 18.01
CA GLY A 449 8.41 7.89 19.27
C GLY A 449 8.41 6.43 19.71
N ARG A 450 7.33 5.68 19.41
CA ARG A 450 7.30 4.24 19.67
C ARG A 450 8.26 3.46 18.79
N LEU A 451 8.32 3.74 17.48
CA LEU A 451 9.25 3.03 16.60
C LEU A 451 10.71 3.42 16.85
N GLU A 452 11.01 4.67 17.20
CA GLU A 452 12.34 5.08 17.66
C GLU A 452 12.77 4.28 18.89
N THR A 453 11.87 4.14 19.88
CA THR A 453 12.12 3.31 21.06
C THR A 453 12.33 1.83 20.71
N LEU A 454 11.48 1.28 19.83
CA LEU A 454 11.58 -0.12 19.42
C LEU A 454 12.86 -0.42 18.60
N LEU A 455 13.28 0.50 17.76
CA LEU A 455 14.48 0.35 16.94
C LEU A 455 15.76 0.81 17.68
N GLU A 456 15.64 1.33 18.89
CA GLU A 456 16.74 1.89 19.69
C GLU A 456 17.56 2.93 18.92
N VAL A 457 16.86 3.88 18.27
CA VAL A 457 17.47 4.90 17.40
C VAL A 457 17.12 6.31 17.86
N GLU A 458 18.04 7.23 17.60
CA GLU A 458 17.87 8.67 17.80
C GLU A 458 18.37 9.38 16.54
N PRO A 459 17.51 9.51 15.49
CA PRO A 459 17.93 10.11 14.23
C PRO A 459 18.39 11.56 14.43
N PRO A 460 19.59 11.92 13.95
CA PRO A 460 20.12 13.28 14.11
C PRO A 460 19.52 14.29 13.11
N VAL A 461 18.71 13.83 12.16
CA VAL A 461 18.14 14.61 11.08
C VAL A 461 16.75 14.11 10.75
N VAL A 462 15.86 15.06 10.42
CA VAL A 462 14.50 14.79 9.95
C VAL A 462 14.35 15.21 8.50
N VAL A 463 13.59 14.46 7.74
CA VAL A 463 13.33 14.70 6.33
C VAL A 463 11.84 14.93 6.10
N SER A 464 11.50 15.98 5.35
CA SER A 464 10.11 16.31 5.03
C SER A 464 9.92 16.60 3.55
N ASP A 465 8.66 16.69 3.14
CA ASP A 465 8.27 17.26 1.86
C ASP A 465 8.68 18.76 1.78
N MET A 466 8.80 19.28 0.57
CA MET A 466 9.05 20.71 0.35
C MET A 466 7.82 21.59 0.60
N HIS A 467 6.62 21.02 0.65
CA HIS A 467 5.40 21.78 0.84
C HIS A 467 5.36 22.47 2.21
N PRO A 468 5.32 23.82 2.27
CA PRO A 468 5.56 24.57 3.52
C PRO A 468 4.41 24.48 4.55
N ARG A 469 3.24 23.99 4.14
CA ARG A 469 2.04 23.95 4.99
C ARG A 469 1.53 22.54 5.26
N TYR A 470 2.27 21.48 4.89
CA TYR A 470 1.92 20.15 5.29
C TYR A 470 2.11 19.97 6.80
N ASN A 471 1.17 19.28 7.45
CA ASN A 471 1.30 18.94 8.86
C ASN A 471 2.53 18.04 9.12
N SER A 472 2.89 17.18 8.17
CA SER A 472 4.14 16.42 8.22
C SER A 472 5.38 17.33 8.24
N THR A 473 5.42 18.40 7.42
CA THR A 473 6.51 19.38 7.42
C THR A 473 6.58 20.15 8.74
N MET A 474 5.42 20.53 9.31
CA MET A 474 5.35 21.18 10.62
C MET A 474 5.91 20.30 11.74
N ILE A 475 5.56 18.99 11.73
CA ILE A 475 6.12 18.02 12.69
C ILE A 475 7.64 17.93 12.57
N ALA A 476 8.18 17.92 11.34
CA ALA A 476 9.63 17.92 11.13
C ALA A 476 10.29 19.21 11.71
N GLU A 477 9.70 20.37 11.46
CA GLU A 477 10.21 21.66 11.97
C GLU A 477 10.10 21.79 13.50
N GLU A 478 9.05 21.25 14.10
CA GLU A 478 8.84 21.20 15.55
C GLU A 478 9.78 20.23 16.29
N SER A 479 10.41 19.30 15.60
CA SER A 479 11.34 18.33 16.20
C SER A 479 12.60 18.97 16.81
N GLY A 480 12.94 20.18 16.37
CA GLY A 480 14.18 20.86 16.76
C GLY A 480 15.45 20.29 16.12
N LEU A 481 15.34 19.29 15.26
CA LEU A 481 16.43 18.68 14.51
C LEU A 481 16.67 19.41 13.18
N PRO A 482 17.86 19.30 12.57
CA PRO A 482 18.08 19.73 11.20
C PRO A 482 17.08 19.10 10.24
N VAL A 483 16.40 19.91 9.40
CA VAL A 483 15.38 19.43 8.46
C VAL A 483 15.94 19.45 7.05
N ILE A 484 15.88 18.30 6.37
CA ILE A 484 16.16 18.17 4.93
C ILE A 484 14.82 18.14 4.20
N LYS A 485 14.66 19.04 3.21
CA LYS A 485 13.44 19.08 2.38
C LYS A 485 13.69 18.39 1.05
N VAL A 486 12.80 17.47 0.66
CA VAL A 486 12.89 16.69 -0.57
C VAL A 486 11.69 16.99 -1.46
N GLN A 487 11.94 17.17 -2.76
CA GLN A 487 10.88 17.40 -3.72
C GLN A 487 10.01 16.12 -3.86
N HIS A 488 8.70 16.30 -3.86
CA HIS A 488 7.68 15.26 -3.80
C HIS A 488 7.85 14.15 -4.87
N HIS A 489 7.88 14.55 -6.15
CA HIS A 489 7.98 13.61 -7.27
C HIS A 489 9.35 12.93 -7.36
N TYR A 490 10.39 13.63 -6.93
CA TYR A 490 11.71 13.03 -6.79
C TYR A 490 11.72 11.96 -5.69
N ALA A 491 11.04 12.20 -4.56
CA ALA A 491 10.89 11.18 -3.52
C ALA A 491 10.13 9.94 -4.01
N HIS A 492 9.09 10.09 -4.85
CA HIS A 492 8.43 8.98 -5.50
C HIS A 492 9.40 8.12 -6.32
N ILE A 493 10.24 8.74 -7.15
CA ILE A 493 11.22 8.00 -7.97
C ILE A 493 12.26 7.31 -7.11
N LEU A 494 12.79 7.99 -6.09
CA LEU A 494 13.76 7.41 -5.16
C LEU A 494 13.18 6.22 -4.37
N SER A 495 11.90 6.29 -4.01
CA SER A 495 11.19 5.18 -3.37
C SER A 495 11.16 3.94 -4.28
N CYS A 496 10.86 4.12 -5.57
CA CYS A 496 10.89 3.04 -6.54
C CYS A 496 12.30 2.48 -6.76
N MET A 497 13.30 3.33 -6.85
CA MET A 497 14.72 2.93 -6.96
C MET A 497 15.14 2.11 -5.73
N ALA A 498 14.80 2.58 -4.53
CA ALA A 498 15.18 1.94 -3.28
C ALA A 498 14.56 0.54 -3.12
N GLU A 499 13.27 0.41 -3.42
CA GLU A 499 12.59 -0.89 -3.36
C GLU A 499 13.20 -1.92 -4.32
N ASN A 500 13.66 -1.47 -5.49
CA ASN A 500 14.30 -2.31 -6.51
C ASN A 500 15.82 -2.43 -6.33
N ASP A 501 16.39 -1.91 -5.23
CA ASP A 501 17.84 -1.86 -4.96
C ASP A 501 18.66 -1.34 -6.16
N CYS A 502 18.11 -0.36 -6.90
CA CYS A 502 18.70 0.19 -8.11
C CYS A 502 19.67 1.32 -7.76
N GLN A 503 20.96 1.12 -8.03
CA GLN A 503 22.01 2.11 -7.79
C GLN A 503 22.31 2.96 -9.04
N GLU A 504 21.73 2.63 -10.19
CA GLU A 504 21.92 3.34 -11.44
C GLU A 504 21.04 4.59 -11.50
N ALA A 505 21.48 5.59 -12.28
CA ALA A 505 20.65 6.73 -12.60
C ALA A 505 19.52 6.33 -13.58
N VAL A 506 18.31 6.83 -13.31
CA VAL A 506 17.09 6.43 -14.00
C VAL A 506 16.40 7.59 -14.73
N ILE A 507 15.50 7.24 -15.65
CA ILE A 507 14.45 8.12 -16.16
C ILE A 507 13.23 7.84 -15.29
N GLY A 508 12.87 8.79 -14.43
CA GLY A 508 11.71 8.68 -13.56
C GLY A 508 10.45 9.18 -14.25
N VAL A 509 9.41 8.37 -14.28
CA VAL A 509 8.04 8.77 -14.64
C VAL A 509 7.26 8.88 -13.35
N SER A 510 7.05 10.11 -12.86
CA SER A 510 6.36 10.38 -11.62
C SER A 510 5.00 10.99 -11.91
N PHE A 511 3.95 10.15 -11.94
CA PHE A 511 2.59 10.55 -12.25
C PHE A 511 1.72 10.46 -11.00
N ASP A 512 1.25 11.63 -10.53
CA ASP A 512 0.57 11.75 -9.25
C ASP A 512 -0.55 12.81 -9.27
N GLY A 513 -1.27 12.88 -8.16
CA GLY A 513 -2.36 13.84 -7.96
C GLY A 513 -1.89 15.25 -7.71
N THR A 514 -0.94 15.45 -6.82
CA THR A 514 -0.50 16.80 -6.42
C THR A 514 0.82 16.73 -5.66
N GLY A 515 1.82 17.49 -6.10
CA GLY A 515 3.05 17.70 -5.34
C GLY A 515 3.55 19.12 -5.51
N TYR A 516 4.29 19.62 -4.54
CA TYR A 516 4.82 20.98 -4.55
C TYR A 516 6.02 21.08 -5.49
N GLY A 517 5.91 21.89 -6.54
CA GLY A 517 6.95 22.14 -7.52
C GLY A 517 8.02 23.10 -6.99
N MET A 518 9.25 22.94 -7.47
CA MET A 518 10.38 23.83 -7.15
C MET A 518 10.12 25.29 -7.58
N ASP A 519 9.22 25.49 -8.52
CA ASP A 519 8.79 26.77 -9.09
C ASP A 519 7.53 27.34 -8.41
N GLY A 520 7.06 26.70 -7.34
CA GLY A 520 5.84 27.08 -6.62
C GLY A 520 4.54 26.72 -7.35
N THR A 521 4.62 25.95 -8.45
CA THR A 521 3.45 25.40 -9.16
C THR A 521 3.08 24.03 -8.64
N ILE A 522 1.95 23.48 -9.09
CA ILE A 522 1.54 22.11 -8.78
C ILE A 522 2.13 21.18 -9.84
N TRP A 523 2.96 20.26 -9.41
CA TRP A 523 3.48 19.17 -10.24
C TRP A 523 2.64 17.90 -10.07
N GLY A 524 2.72 16.97 -11.04
CA GLY A 524 2.04 15.68 -10.94
C GLY A 524 2.13 14.80 -12.18
N GLY A 525 2.67 15.29 -13.30
CA GLY A 525 2.88 14.47 -14.51
C GLY A 525 4.28 14.71 -15.06
N GLU A 526 5.29 14.20 -14.37
CA GLU A 526 6.67 14.60 -14.53
C GLU A 526 7.56 13.49 -15.11
N ILE A 527 8.46 13.88 -15.99
CA ILE A 527 9.59 13.05 -16.44
C ILE A 527 10.87 13.64 -15.82
N LEU A 528 11.52 12.83 -15.00
CA LEU A 528 12.70 13.24 -14.24
C LEU A 528 13.94 12.45 -14.68
N LEU A 529 15.09 13.09 -14.78
CA LEU A 529 16.38 12.41 -14.80
C LEU A 529 16.91 12.38 -13.37
N ALA A 530 16.92 11.22 -12.71
CA ALA A 530 17.14 11.10 -11.28
C ALA A 530 18.23 10.08 -10.93
N ASP A 531 18.93 10.33 -9.84
CA ASP A 531 19.75 9.39 -9.09
C ASP A 531 19.62 9.72 -7.59
N TYR A 532 20.32 9.03 -6.68
CA TYR A 532 20.22 9.30 -5.24
C TYR A 532 20.79 10.64 -4.77
N LYS A 533 21.45 11.41 -5.66
CA LYS A 533 22.10 12.70 -5.31
C LYS A 533 21.31 13.89 -5.78
N ALA A 534 20.71 13.78 -6.98
CA ALA A 534 20.04 14.91 -7.64
C ALA A 534 19.00 14.43 -8.66
N PHE A 535 18.17 15.37 -9.07
CA PHE A 535 17.27 15.19 -10.21
C PHE A 535 17.26 16.42 -11.12
N GLN A 536 16.86 16.20 -12.35
CA GLN A 536 16.53 17.24 -13.32
C GLN A 536 15.12 17.00 -13.85
N ARG A 537 14.28 18.04 -13.84
CA ARG A 537 13.00 18.02 -14.53
C ARG A 537 13.23 18.02 -16.03
N PHE A 538 12.99 16.90 -16.70
CA PHE A 538 13.22 16.72 -18.13
C PHE A 538 11.98 17.06 -18.95
N GLY A 539 10.81 16.66 -18.48
CA GLY A 539 9.54 16.84 -19.15
C GLY A 539 8.36 16.86 -18.21
N CYS A 540 7.21 17.26 -18.76
CA CYS A 540 5.93 17.22 -18.03
C CYS A 540 4.77 17.14 -19.02
N ILE A 541 3.56 16.84 -18.51
CA ILE A 541 2.32 17.01 -19.28
C ILE A 541 2.09 18.48 -19.63
N THR A 542 1.23 18.76 -20.63
CA THR A 542 0.84 20.14 -20.96
C THR A 542 0.33 20.87 -19.71
N PRO A 543 0.97 21.98 -19.29
CA PRO A 543 0.51 22.76 -18.13
C PRO A 543 -0.86 23.35 -18.36
N PHE A 544 -1.69 23.37 -17.32
CA PHE A 544 -2.99 23.98 -17.32
C PHE A 544 -3.24 24.79 -16.04
N LEU A 545 -4.19 25.72 -16.08
CA LEU A 545 -4.59 26.44 -14.90
C LEU A 545 -5.52 25.61 -14.02
N GLN A 546 -5.11 25.27 -12.81
CA GLN A 546 -5.97 24.68 -11.81
C GLN A 546 -6.66 25.79 -11.02
N ILE A 547 -7.99 25.84 -11.08
CA ILE A 547 -8.79 26.96 -10.57
C ILE A 547 -9.81 26.44 -9.56
N GLY A 548 -9.91 27.09 -8.41
CA GLY A 548 -10.90 26.78 -7.37
C GLY A 548 -10.30 26.16 -6.10
N GLY A 549 -8.96 26.13 -5.94
CA GLY A 549 -8.29 25.57 -4.78
C GLY A 549 -8.70 24.12 -4.53
N ASP A 550 -8.99 23.75 -3.27
CA ASP A 550 -9.34 22.36 -2.88
C ASP A 550 -10.60 21.83 -3.57
N ALA A 551 -11.56 22.70 -3.96
CA ALA A 551 -12.72 22.27 -4.71
C ALA A 551 -12.33 21.65 -6.07
N SER A 552 -11.24 22.10 -6.69
CA SER A 552 -10.77 21.58 -7.97
C SER A 552 -10.23 20.14 -7.90
N SER A 553 -9.88 19.66 -6.72
CA SER A 553 -9.47 18.26 -6.50
C SER A 553 -10.66 17.29 -6.40
N ARG A 554 -11.87 17.83 -6.15
CA ARG A 554 -13.11 17.06 -6.03
C ARG A 554 -14.05 17.26 -7.22
N GLU A 555 -14.02 18.44 -7.85
CA GLU A 555 -14.92 18.83 -8.93
C GLU A 555 -14.17 18.80 -10.27
N GLY A 556 -14.02 17.61 -10.89
CA GLY A 556 -13.31 17.41 -12.15
C GLY A 556 -13.84 18.27 -13.32
N TRP A 557 -15.11 18.69 -13.27
CA TRP A 557 -15.65 19.62 -14.25
C TRP A 557 -14.90 20.97 -14.29
N ARG A 558 -14.36 21.45 -13.16
CA ARG A 558 -13.56 22.69 -13.11
C ARG A 558 -12.28 22.55 -13.93
N ILE A 559 -11.64 21.38 -13.80
CA ILE A 559 -10.43 21.05 -14.54
C ILE A 559 -10.75 20.95 -16.04
N ALA A 560 -11.82 20.24 -16.40
CA ALA A 560 -12.27 20.11 -17.78
C ALA A 560 -12.52 21.50 -18.43
N VAL A 561 -13.23 22.39 -17.75
CA VAL A 561 -13.50 23.77 -18.23
C VAL A 561 -12.18 24.53 -18.42
N SER A 562 -11.28 24.44 -17.46
CA SER A 562 -10.01 25.15 -17.50
C SER A 562 -9.09 24.66 -18.65
N MET A 563 -8.99 23.33 -18.83
CA MET A 563 -8.21 22.74 -19.91
C MET A 563 -8.77 23.13 -21.29
N LEU A 564 -10.08 22.97 -21.50
CA LEU A 564 -10.70 23.30 -22.77
C LEU A 564 -10.59 24.79 -23.09
N TYR A 565 -10.82 25.66 -22.09
CA TYR A 565 -10.66 27.12 -22.27
C TYR A 565 -9.23 27.50 -22.63
N GLY A 566 -8.24 26.93 -21.93
CA GLY A 566 -6.83 27.17 -22.20
C GLY A 566 -6.40 26.70 -23.60
N GLN A 567 -6.92 25.59 -24.08
CA GLN A 567 -6.59 25.04 -25.41
C GLN A 567 -7.27 25.76 -26.55
N MET A 568 -8.48 26.27 -26.38
CA MET A 568 -9.25 26.88 -27.47
C MET A 568 -8.89 28.34 -27.71
N LYS A 569 -8.39 29.05 -26.71
CA LYS A 569 -8.07 30.52 -26.75
C LYS A 569 -9.26 31.42 -27.22
N ASP A 570 -10.42 30.82 -27.53
CA ASP A 570 -11.67 31.52 -27.92
C ASP A 570 -12.76 31.20 -26.89
N ARG A 571 -13.18 32.25 -26.18
CA ARG A 571 -14.17 32.14 -25.10
C ARG A 571 -15.54 31.64 -25.60
N ALA A 572 -15.99 32.06 -26.77
CA ALA A 572 -17.27 31.65 -27.31
C ALA A 572 -17.27 30.19 -27.76
N ALA A 573 -16.21 29.78 -28.42
CA ALA A 573 -16.04 28.39 -28.84
C ALA A 573 -15.91 27.46 -27.63
N ALA A 574 -15.13 27.84 -26.62
CA ALA A 574 -15.00 27.08 -25.37
C ALA A 574 -16.35 26.96 -24.63
N MET A 575 -17.10 28.06 -24.53
CA MET A 575 -18.44 28.05 -23.91
C MET A 575 -19.38 27.10 -24.64
N THR A 576 -19.41 27.14 -25.97
CA THR A 576 -20.24 26.25 -26.79
C THR A 576 -19.90 24.78 -26.56
N MET A 577 -18.63 24.46 -26.45
CA MET A 577 -18.16 23.09 -26.16
C MET A 577 -18.56 22.65 -24.76
N ILE A 578 -18.35 23.48 -23.74
CA ILE A 578 -18.71 23.20 -22.34
C ILE A 578 -20.22 22.94 -22.20
N GLU A 579 -21.06 23.76 -22.85
CA GLU A 579 -22.51 23.60 -22.85
C GLU A 579 -22.92 22.29 -23.52
N LYS A 580 -22.39 21.99 -24.72
CA LYS A 580 -22.71 20.75 -25.46
C LYS A 580 -22.27 19.50 -24.70
N LEU A 581 -21.13 19.53 -24.00
CA LEU A 581 -20.64 18.45 -23.11
C LEU A 581 -21.41 18.41 -21.78
N ASN A 582 -22.24 19.41 -21.50
CA ASN A 582 -22.99 19.53 -20.24
C ASN A 582 -22.05 19.37 -19.00
N LEU A 583 -20.91 20.05 -19.01
CA LEU A 583 -19.92 19.93 -17.93
C LEU A 583 -20.40 20.54 -16.62
N CYS A 584 -20.98 21.77 -16.69
CA CYS A 584 -21.50 22.50 -15.55
C CYS A 584 -22.57 23.49 -16.03
N SER A 585 -23.15 24.31 -15.12
CA SER A 585 -24.06 25.38 -15.50
C SER A 585 -23.33 26.48 -16.31
N VAL A 586 -24.05 27.18 -17.18
CA VAL A 586 -23.52 28.33 -17.94
C VAL A 586 -22.93 29.39 -17.01
N GLN A 587 -23.57 29.60 -15.84
CA GLN A 587 -23.09 30.55 -14.84
C GLN A 587 -21.76 30.11 -14.22
N ASP A 588 -21.64 28.84 -13.84
CA ASP A 588 -20.39 28.29 -13.28
C ASP A 588 -19.26 28.35 -14.31
N ALA A 589 -19.54 28.04 -15.57
CA ALA A 589 -18.55 28.14 -16.65
C ALA A 589 -18.06 29.60 -16.83
N LYS A 590 -18.98 30.59 -16.82
CA LYS A 590 -18.62 32.03 -16.91
C LYS A 590 -17.75 32.44 -15.73
N VAL A 591 -18.08 32.01 -14.53
CA VAL A 591 -17.31 32.32 -13.31
C VAL A 591 -15.91 31.68 -13.41
N GLN A 592 -15.83 30.42 -13.79
CA GLN A 592 -14.56 29.70 -13.91
C GLN A 592 -13.63 30.34 -14.95
N MET A 593 -14.14 30.73 -16.11
CA MET A 593 -13.38 31.44 -17.13
C MET A 593 -12.97 32.85 -16.68
N ALA A 594 -13.82 33.57 -15.96
CA ALA A 594 -13.48 34.89 -15.43
C ALA A 594 -12.38 34.80 -14.34
N MET A 595 -12.39 33.75 -13.54
CA MET A 595 -11.32 33.45 -12.58
C MET A 595 -10.00 33.12 -13.30
N ALA A 596 -10.06 32.37 -14.41
CA ALA A 596 -8.91 32.10 -15.27
C ALA A 596 -8.28 33.39 -15.80
N ASP A 597 -9.10 34.26 -16.43
CA ASP A 597 -8.66 35.52 -17.02
C ASP A 597 -7.97 36.44 -16.00
N ARG A 598 -8.51 36.43 -14.76
CA ARG A 598 -8.03 37.30 -13.66
C ARG A 598 -7.02 36.61 -12.74
N LYS A 599 -6.71 35.36 -12.99
CA LYS A 599 -5.84 34.53 -12.14
C LYS A 599 -6.27 34.48 -10.67
N ILE A 600 -7.58 34.45 -10.42
CA ILE A 600 -8.15 34.40 -9.07
C ILE A 600 -8.23 32.95 -8.62
N ASN A 601 -7.63 32.62 -7.49
CA ASN A 601 -7.57 31.26 -6.93
C ASN A 601 -7.17 30.21 -7.98
N ALA A 602 -6.12 30.55 -8.73
CA ALA A 602 -5.63 29.83 -9.90
C ALA A 602 -4.12 29.58 -9.76
N VAL A 603 -3.68 28.36 -9.95
CA VAL A 603 -2.28 27.94 -9.91
C VAL A 603 -1.99 27.13 -11.17
N MET A 604 -0.79 27.31 -11.76
CA MET A 604 -0.35 26.45 -12.85
C MET A 604 -0.14 25.03 -12.32
N SER A 605 -0.59 24.04 -13.09
CA SER A 605 -0.59 22.64 -12.70
C SER A 605 -0.17 21.74 -13.86
N THR A 606 0.64 20.74 -13.55
CA THR A 606 0.94 19.59 -14.39
C THR A 606 0.43 18.29 -13.74
N SER A 607 -0.61 18.38 -12.89
CA SER A 607 -1.20 17.24 -12.20
C SER A 607 -1.78 16.20 -13.16
N ALA A 608 -1.21 15.00 -13.20
CA ALA A 608 -1.77 13.90 -13.98
C ALA A 608 -3.10 13.41 -13.39
N GLY A 609 -3.24 13.35 -12.06
CA GLY A 609 -4.52 13.00 -11.44
C GLY A 609 -5.64 13.93 -11.83
N ARG A 610 -5.40 15.24 -11.87
CA ARG A 610 -6.41 16.23 -12.34
C ARG A 610 -6.70 16.09 -13.82
N LEU A 611 -5.71 15.72 -14.65
CA LEU A 611 -5.94 15.40 -16.06
C LEU A 611 -6.97 14.27 -16.20
N PHE A 612 -6.82 13.18 -15.45
CA PHE A 612 -7.79 12.08 -15.41
C PHE A 612 -9.18 12.53 -14.97
N ASP A 613 -9.28 13.34 -13.92
CA ASP A 613 -10.56 13.87 -13.44
C ASP A 613 -11.26 14.74 -14.51
N GLY A 614 -10.49 15.59 -15.21
CA GLY A 614 -10.98 16.42 -16.30
C GLY A 614 -11.50 15.62 -17.49
N VAL A 615 -10.77 14.58 -17.90
CA VAL A 615 -11.18 13.67 -18.98
C VAL A 615 -12.42 12.85 -18.58
N SER A 616 -12.47 12.34 -17.34
CA SER A 616 -13.64 11.65 -16.80
C SER A 616 -14.90 12.54 -16.86
N ALA A 617 -14.77 13.82 -16.54
CA ALA A 617 -15.84 14.80 -16.63
C ALA A 617 -16.27 15.06 -18.08
N ILE A 618 -15.33 15.24 -19.03
CA ILE A 618 -15.58 15.43 -20.45
C ILE A 618 -16.36 14.26 -21.05
N LEU A 619 -16.00 13.05 -20.69
CA LEU A 619 -16.66 11.83 -21.13
C LEU A 619 -18.02 11.61 -20.47
N GLY A 620 -18.37 12.39 -19.44
CA GLY A 620 -19.62 12.28 -18.70
C GLY A 620 -19.66 11.10 -17.72
N ILE A 621 -18.49 10.53 -17.39
CA ILE A 621 -18.34 9.40 -16.46
C ILE A 621 -18.51 9.88 -15.02
N ARG A 622 -17.67 10.85 -14.58
CA ARG A 622 -17.75 11.50 -13.27
C ARG A 622 -17.39 12.98 -13.38
N LYS A 623 -18.30 13.86 -12.97
CA LYS A 623 -18.06 15.31 -12.95
C LYS A 623 -17.49 15.78 -11.61
N ALA A 624 -17.76 15.02 -10.56
CA ALA A 624 -17.28 15.28 -9.21
C ALA A 624 -17.04 13.95 -8.48
N SER A 625 -16.09 13.96 -7.56
CA SER A 625 -15.65 12.81 -6.76
C SER A 625 -16.10 12.95 -5.31
N THR A 626 -16.57 11.88 -4.70
CA THR A 626 -16.92 11.79 -3.27
C THR A 626 -15.76 11.29 -2.40
N PHE A 627 -14.74 10.74 -3.05
CA PHE A 627 -13.48 10.33 -2.44
C PHE A 627 -12.34 10.48 -3.45
N GLU A 628 -11.12 10.52 -2.96
CA GLU A 628 -9.91 10.68 -3.77
C GLU A 628 -9.77 9.56 -4.82
N GLY A 629 -9.54 9.93 -6.09
CA GLY A 629 -9.35 9.01 -7.21
C GLY A 629 -10.63 8.40 -7.80
N GLU A 630 -11.83 8.75 -7.31
CA GLU A 630 -13.08 8.17 -7.82
C GLU A 630 -13.28 8.38 -9.32
N ALA A 631 -13.02 9.59 -9.82
CA ALA A 631 -13.18 9.91 -11.23
C ALA A 631 -12.13 9.21 -12.11
N SER A 632 -10.89 9.14 -11.63
CA SER A 632 -9.78 8.44 -12.32
C SER A 632 -10.03 6.95 -12.39
N MET A 633 -10.47 6.31 -11.29
CA MET A 633 -10.84 4.88 -11.27
C MET A 633 -12.02 4.58 -12.21
N ALA A 634 -13.06 5.44 -12.21
CA ALA A 634 -14.21 5.24 -13.09
C ALA A 634 -13.81 5.34 -14.58
N LEU A 635 -12.85 6.20 -14.91
CA LEU A 635 -12.29 6.31 -16.26
C LEU A 635 -11.47 5.06 -16.64
N GLU A 636 -10.69 4.52 -15.73
CA GLU A 636 -9.96 3.25 -15.90
C GLU A 636 -10.94 2.10 -16.17
N PHE A 637 -11.97 1.94 -15.33
CA PHE A 637 -12.96 0.86 -15.50
C PHE A 637 -13.71 0.93 -16.84
N ALA A 638 -13.99 2.14 -17.31
CA ALA A 638 -14.59 2.33 -18.64
C ALA A 638 -13.62 1.89 -19.75
N ALA A 639 -12.34 2.19 -19.61
CA ALA A 639 -11.31 1.77 -20.56
C ALA A 639 -11.08 0.25 -20.53
N GLU A 640 -11.01 -0.36 -19.34
CA GLU A 640 -10.90 -1.81 -19.17
C GLU A 640 -12.13 -2.55 -19.74
N ALA A 641 -13.33 -1.98 -19.57
CA ALA A 641 -14.55 -2.55 -20.17
C ALA A 641 -14.45 -2.59 -21.69
N TYR A 642 -13.87 -1.56 -22.31
CA TYR A 642 -13.60 -1.56 -23.76
C TYR A 642 -12.58 -2.62 -24.14
N GLU A 643 -11.45 -2.74 -23.42
CA GLU A 643 -10.42 -3.77 -23.66
C GLU A 643 -11.01 -5.18 -23.57
N LYS A 644 -11.79 -5.47 -22.52
CA LYS A 644 -12.42 -6.80 -22.30
C LYS A 644 -13.41 -7.19 -23.43
N LYS A 645 -14.04 -6.23 -24.10
CA LYS A 645 -14.94 -6.47 -25.25
C LYS A 645 -14.19 -6.83 -26.53
N HIS A 646 -12.88 -6.46 -26.64
CA HIS A 646 -12.05 -6.67 -27.80
C HIS A 646 -10.99 -7.73 -27.51
N GLN A 647 -11.22 -8.96 -27.93
CA GLN A 647 -10.44 -10.14 -27.53
C GLN A 647 -9.03 -10.23 -28.13
N SER A 648 -8.67 -9.38 -29.10
CA SER A 648 -7.39 -9.41 -29.79
C SER A 648 -6.63 -8.09 -29.65
N ALA A 649 -5.37 -8.16 -29.20
CA ALA A 649 -4.48 -7.00 -29.18
C ALA A 649 -4.28 -6.36 -30.56
N VAL A 650 -4.37 -7.15 -31.63
CA VAL A 650 -4.28 -6.67 -33.03
C VAL A 650 -5.51 -5.85 -33.39
N ASP A 651 -6.72 -6.26 -32.97
CA ASP A 651 -7.95 -5.52 -33.24
C ASP A 651 -7.96 -4.19 -32.49
N LEU A 652 -7.53 -4.20 -31.23
CA LEU A 652 -7.37 -2.98 -30.45
C LEU A 652 -6.38 -2.00 -31.10
N GLN A 653 -5.22 -2.49 -31.55
CA GLN A 653 -4.21 -1.67 -32.22
C GLN A 653 -4.77 -1.08 -33.52
N ASN A 654 -5.45 -1.86 -34.35
CA ASN A 654 -6.04 -1.39 -35.59
C ASN A 654 -7.10 -0.28 -35.34
N VAL A 655 -7.96 -0.46 -34.32
CA VAL A 655 -8.98 0.55 -33.97
C VAL A 655 -8.32 1.82 -33.46
N MET A 656 -7.24 1.71 -32.67
CA MET A 656 -6.52 2.88 -32.15
C MET A 656 -5.79 3.62 -33.27
N ASP A 657 -5.20 2.90 -34.22
CA ASP A 657 -4.55 3.48 -35.40
C ASP A 657 -5.56 4.18 -36.32
N GLU A 658 -6.79 3.66 -36.47
CA GLU A 658 -7.87 4.33 -37.17
C GLU A 658 -8.30 5.63 -36.47
N MET A 659 -8.45 5.58 -35.13
CA MET A 659 -8.75 6.78 -34.36
C MET A 659 -7.66 7.83 -34.48
N ARG A 660 -6.39 7.43 -34.46
CA ARG A 660 -5.27 8.34 -34.67
C ARG A 660 -5.25 8.99 -36.05
N LYS A 661 -5.67 8.24 -37.09
CA LYS A 661 -5.84 8.81 -38.44
C LYS A 661 -7.01 9.80 -38.50
N GLN A 662 -8.12 9.48 -37.83
CA GLN A 662 -9.30 10.36 -37.77
C GLN A 662 -9.03 11.61 -36.91
N PHE A 663 -8.27 11.49 -35.84
CA PHE A 663 -7.91 12.53 -34.90
C PHE A 663 -6.38 12.63 -34.78
N PRO A 664 -5.70 13.24 -35.75
CA PRO A 664 -4.23 13.30 -35.75
C PRO A 664 -3.72 14.15 -34.58
N LEU A 665 -2.92 13.52 -33.72
CA LEU A 665 -2.24 14.18 -32.61
C LEU A 665 -0.75 14.22 -32.96
N ALA A 666 -0.12 15.37 -32.80
CA ALA A 666 1.33 15.48 -32.87
C ALA A 666 1.92 14.78 -31.64
N ALA A 667 2.89 13.88 -31.84
CA ALA A 667 3.67 13.31 -30.74
C ALA A 667 4.44 14.41 -30.00
N CYS A 668 4.84 14.12 -28.77
CA CYS A 668 5.60 14.96 -27.81
C CYS A 668 6.27 16.20 -28.44
N ILE A 669 5.84 17.41 -28.06
CA ILE A 669 6.27 18.67 -28.66
C ILE A 669 7.64 19.08 -28.12
N ASP A 670 8.55 19.51 -29.02
CA ASP A 670 9.77 20.22 -28.61
C ASP A 670 9.42 21.61 -28.06
N ASN A 671 9.98 21.94 -26.89
CA ASN A 671 9.70 23.22 -26.19
C ASN A 671 10.13 24.49 -26.96
N LYS A 672 10.70 24.34 -28.17
CA LYS A 672 11.11 25.46 -29.04
C LYS A 672 9.91 26.20 -29.69
N GLU A 673 8.70 25.60 -29.67
CA GLU A 673 7.53 26.17 -30.32
C GLU A 673 6.49 26.74 -29.33
N SER A 674 6.71 26.64 -28.03
CA SER A 674 5.83 27.31 -27.06
C SER A 674 6.24 28.77 -26.91
N GLU A 675 5.80 29.63 -27.82
CA GLU A 675 5.63 31.06 -27.58
C GLU A 675 4.54 31.24 -26.51
N SER A 676 4.87 31.01 -25.26
CA SER A 676 3.99 31.34 -24.15
C SER A 676 4.45 32.60 -23.47
N THR A 677 3.67 33.66 -23.68
CA THR A 677 3.41 34.78 -22.81
C THR A 677 3.99 34.64 -21.39
N GLU A 678 4.71 35.63 -21.00
CA GLU A 678 5.27 35.99 -19.69
C GLU A 678 4.38 35.60 -18.51
N ILE A 679 4.61 34.41 -17.96
CA ILE A 679 4.21 34.06 -16.58
C ILE A 679 5.29 33.14 -16.04
N ASN A 680 6.16 33.66 -15.15
CA ASN A 680 7.19 33.00 -14.38
C ASN A 680 7.82 31.80 -15.12
N LYS A 681 9.00 31.99 -15.71
CA LYS A 681 9.74 30.98 -16.47
C LYS A 681 9.81 29.69 -15.62
N PRO A 682 9.03 28.62 -15.92
CA PRO A 682 9.37 27.32 -15.40
C PRO A 682 10.77 26.98 -15.92
N GLU A 683 11.56 26.26 -15.13
CA GLU A 683 12.80 25.66 -15.65
C GLU A 683 12.48 25.01 -17.00
N GLN A 684 13.24 25.37 -18.04
CA GLN A 684 12.93 25.00 -19.42
C GLN A 684 12.94 23.46 -19.54
N VAL A 685 11.75 22.81 -19.39
CA VAL A 685 11.61 21.40 -19.68
C VAL A 685 11.91 21.14 -21.15
N LYS A 686 12.54 20.02 -21.45
CA LYS A 686 12.94 19.64 -22.81
C LYS A 686 11.86 18.88 -23.57
N ALA A 687 10.87 18.32 -22.85
CA ALA A 687 9.76 17.58 -23.41
C ALA A 687 8.44 18.01 -22.77
N VAL A 688 7.43 18.26 -23.59
CA VAL A 688 6.05 18.48 -23.13
C VAL A 688 5.18 17.42 -23.78
N LEU A 689 4.53 16.59 -22.96
CA LEU A 689 3.55 15.62 -23.42
C LEU A 689 2.29 16.39 -23.89
N ASN A 690 1.81 16.06 -25.09
CA ASN A 690 0.73 16.83 -25.75
C ASN A 690 -0.67 16.53 -25.19
N THR A 691 -0.80 16.46 -23.89
CA THR A 691 -2.07 16.13 -23.20
C THR A 691 -3.14 17.20 -23.39
N GLY A 692 -2.76 18.44 -23.64
CA GLY A 692 -3.72 19.52 -23.95
C GLY A 692 -4.47 19.26 -25.26
N ALA A 693 -3.76 18.91 -26.33
CA ALA A 693 -4.37 18.54 -27.61
C ALA A 693 -5.20 17.26 -27.48
N LEU A 694 -4.72 16.28 -26.70
CA LEU A 694 -5.44 15.03 -26.40
C LEU A 694 -6.81 15.32 -25.75
N VAL A 695 -6.87 16.17 -24.75
CA VAL A 695 -8.11 16.57 -24.07
C VAL A 695 -9.09 17.22 -25.04
N LYS A 696 -8.63 18.12 -25.90
CA LYS A 696 -9.45 18.76 -26.93
C LYS A 696 -9.98 17.74 -27.93
N THR A 697 -9.12 16.85 -28.40
CA THR A 697 -9.48 15.77 -29.36
C THR A 697 -10.58 14.86 -28.78
N ILE A 698 -10.44 14.45 -27.51
CA ILE A 698 -11.44 13.63 -26.82
C ILE A 698 -12.78 14.36 -26.72
N ALA A 699 -12.75 15.65 -26.39
CA ALA A 699 -13.97 16.47 -26.32
C ALA A 699 -14.67 16.58 -27.69
N GLU A 700 -13.93 16.82 -28.77
CA GLU A 700 -14.43 16.86 -30.14
C GLU A 700 -15.00 15.51 -30.59
N ALA A 701 -14.27 14.42 -30.34
CA ALA A 701 -14.71 13.06 -30.66
C ALA A 701 -15.99 12.67 -29.87
N ARG A 702 -16.07 13.05 -28.60
CA ARG A 702 -17.26 12.84 -27.78
C ARG A 702 -18.49 13.56 -28.35
N LEU A 703 -18.33 14.81 -28.79
CA LEU A 703 -19.38 15.58 -29.43
C LEU A 703 -19.77 15.04 -30.82
N ALA A 704 -18.84 14.40 -31.52
CA ALA A 704 -19.10 13.67 -32.76
C ALA A 704 -19.82 12.32 -32.55
N GLY A 705 -20.11 11.93 -31.32
CA GLY A 705 -20.85 10.72 -30.99
C GLY A 705 -20.00 9.47 -30.79
N ALA A 706 -18.67 9.60 -30.63
CA ALA A 706 -17.81 8.47 -30.34
C ALA A 706 -18.14 7.85 -28.96
N ASP A 707 -18.02 6.54 -28.86
CA ASP A 707 -18.31 5.75 -27.67
C ASP A 707 -17.42 6.14 -26.48
N THR A 708 -18.02 6.23 -25.28
CA THR A 708 -17.34 6.67 -24.06
C THR A 708 -16.22 5.71 -23.63
N GLU A 709 -16.47 4.39 -23.67
CA GLU A 709 -15.47 3.40 -23.25
C GLU A 709 -14.31 3.37 -24.25
N LYS A 710 -14.59 3.48 -25.55
CA LYS A 710 -13.58 3.61 -26.61
C LYS A 710 -12.69 4.83 -26.40
N LEU A 711 -13.29 5.98 -26.08
CA LEU A 711 -12.54 7.21 -25.80
C LEU A 711 -11.73 7.13 -24.51
N ALA A 712 -12.23 6.46 -23.50
CA ALA A 712 -11.49 6.21 -22.26
C ALA A 712 -10.25 5.35 -22.53
N TYR A 713 -10.37 4.28 -23.34
CA TYR A 713 -9.23 3.46 -23.74
C TYR A 713 -8.24 4.24 -24.62
N PHE A 714 -8.73 5.01 -25.57
CA PHE A 714 -7.90 5.87 -26.43
C PHE A 714 -7.11 6.90 -25.64
N PHE A 715 -7.69 7.48 -24.57
CA PHE A 715 -6.98 8.37 -23.67
C PHE A 715 -5.78 7.70 -23.00
N HIS A 716 -5.98 6.51 -22.42
CA HIS A 716 -4.90 5.76 -21.76
C HIS A 716 -3.81 5.37 -22.76
N TRP A 717 -4.21 4.92 -23.94
CA TRP A 717 -3.28 4.49 -24.98
C TRP A 717 -2.40 5.64 -25.49
N ILE A 718 -2.98 6.80 -25.83
CA ILE A 718 -2.21 7.98 -26.27
C ILE A 718 -1.31 8.50 -25.14
N LEU A 719 -1.82 8.57 -23.90
CA LEU A 719 -1.01 9.00 -22.77
C LEU A 719 0.21 8.09 -22.56
N ALA A 720 0.03 6.77 -22.69
CA ALA A 720 1.13 5.83 -22.60
C ALA A 720 2.16 6.04 -23.73
N GLU A 721 1.72 6.25 -24.97
CA GLU A 721 2.62 6.55 -26.09
C GLU A 721 3.41 7.86 -25.88
N GLU A 722 2.77 8.89 -25.36
CA GLU A 722 3.42 10.16 -25.02
C GLU A 722 4.51 9.97 -23.94
N ILE A 723 4.21 9.18 -22.90
CA ILE A 723 5.18 8.83 -21.86
C ILE A 723 6.38 8.08 -22.47
N ILE A 724 6.13 7.07 -23.30
CA ILE A 724 7.18 6.27 -23.94
C ILE A 724 8.05 7.15 -24.84
N ALA A 725 7.44 8.02 -25.64
CA ALA A 725 8.16 8.95 -26.51
C ALA A 725 9.05 9.91 -25.72
N ALA A 726 8.54 10.44 -24.59
CA ALA A 726 9.31 11.29 -23.69
C ALA A 726 10.49 10.56 -23.06
N CYS A 727 10.31 9.28 -22.67
CA CYS A 727 11.38 8.43 -22.15
C CYS A 727 12.44 8.11 -23.23
N GLN A 728 12.04 7.85 -24.48
CA GLN A 728 12.97 7.66 -25.60
C GLN A 728 13.82 8.91 -25.84
N LYS A 729 13.19 10.09 -25.81
CA LYS A 729 13.90 11.37 -25.94
C LYS A 729 14.87 11.56 -24.77
N ALA A 730 14.43 11.29 -23.54
CA ALA A 730 15.27 11.37 -22.36
C ALA A 730 16.47 10.41 -22.44
N ARG A 731 16.27 9.18 -22.91
CA ARG A 731 17.36 8.20 -23.15
C ARG A 731 18.36 8.70 -24.19
N LYS A 732 17.86 9.23 -25.31
CA LYS A 732 18.74 9.78 -26.36
C LYS A 732 19.65 10.89 -25.85
N GLU A 733 19.16 11.74 -24.96
CA GLU A 733 19.93 12.85 -24.40
C GLU A 733 20.82 12.49 -23.20
N SER A 734 20.37 11.55 -22.35
CA SER A 734 21.07 11.22 -21.11
C SER A 734 21.85 9.91 -21.13
N GLY A 735 21.62 9.04 -22.12
CA GLY A 735 22.19 7.70 -22.19
C GLY A 735 21.58 6.69 -21.19
N ARG A 736 20.56 7.07 -20.38
CA ARG A 736 19.97 6.21 -19.35
C ARG A 736 19.04 5.17 -19.96
N GLY A 737 19.23 3.90 -19.63
CA GLY A 737 18.43 2.78 -20.16
C GLY A 737 17.38 2.23 -19.19
N THR A 738 17.33 2.74 -17.95
CA THR A 738 16.41 2.30 -16.90
C THR A 738 15.32 3.33 -16.68
N ALA A 739 14.06 2.91 -16.71
CA ALA A 739 12.89 3.73 -16.38
C ALA A 739 12.30 3.30 -15.04
N ALA A 740 11.92 4.26 -14.17
CA ALA A 740 11.27 4.02 -12.88
C ALA A 740 9.86 4.64 -12.89
N LEU A 741 8.84 3.83 -12.65
CA LEU A 741 7.43 4.24 -12.65
C LEU A 741 6.94 4.38 -11.21
N SER A 742 6.46 5.57 -10.83
CA SER A 742 5.95 5.87 -9.49
C SER A 742 4.94 7.02 -9.50
N GLY A 743 4.29 7.25 -8.35
CA GLY A 743 3.19 8.19 -8.19
C GLY A 743 1.83 7.50 -8.17
N GLY A 744 0.85 8.12 -7.50
CA GLY A 744 -0.47 7.53 -7.25
C GLY A 744 -1.27 7.19 -8.50
N VAL A 745 -1.00 7.84 -9.64
CA VAL A 745 -1.64 7.55 -10.92
C VAL A 745 -1.27 6.16 -11.46
N PHE A 746 -0.10 5.62 -11.12
CA PHE A 746 0.26 4.25 -11.49
C PHE A 746 -0.44 3.16 -10.67
N GLN A 747 -1.38 3.51 -9.79
CA GLN A 747 -2.38 2.56 -9.28
C GLN A 747 -3.39 2.15 -10.37
N ASN A 748 -3.50 2.94 -11.45
CA ASN A 748 -4.22 2.59 -12.65
C ASN A 748 -3.47 1.47 -13.39
N GLN A 749 -4.02 0.26 -13.32
CA GLN A 749 -3.38 -0.96 -13.83
C GLN A 749 -3.30 -0.97 -15.36
N LEU A 750 -4.28 -0.36 -16.02
CA LEU A 750 -4.28 -0.27 -17.49
C LEU A 750 -3.15 0.63 -17.99
N LEU A 751 -3.00 1.82 -17.38
CA LEU A 751 -1.89 2.72 -17.74
C LEU A 751 -0.54 2.11 -17.41
N LEU A 752 -0.41 1.49 -16.22
CA LEU A 752 0.81 0.80 -15.81
C LEU A 752 1.20 -0.27 -16.84
N LYS A 753 0.24 -1.11 -17.27
CA LYS A 753 0.44 -2.14 -18.28
C LYS A 753 0.93 -1.56 -19.60
N MET A 754 0.23 -0.55 -20.12
CA MET A 754 0.57 0.05 -21.43
C MET A 754 1.98 0.69 -21.41
N VAL A 755 2.32 1.39 -20.33
CA VAL A 755 3.63 2.05 -20.20
C VAL A 755 4.75 1.04 -19.96
N ASP A 756 4.56 0.06 -19.03
CA ASP A 756 5.55 -0.98 -18.75
C ASP A 756 5.88 -1.79 -20.00
N GLU A 757 4.87 -2.31 -20.68
CA GLU A 757 5.04 -3.14 -21.89
C GLU A 757 5.63 -2.34 -23.07
N GLY A 758 5.19 -1.09 -23.22
CA GLY A 758 5.71 -0.22 -24.27
C GLY A 758 7.19 0.13 -24.05
N LEU A 759 7.58 0.48 -22.83
CA LEU A 759 8.98 0.75 -22.50
C LEU A 759 9.86 -0.49 -22.64
N GLN A 760 9.37 -1.68 -22.25
CA GLN A 760 10.10 -2.94 -22.44
C GLN A 760 10.31 -3.27 -23.92
N LYS A 761 9.29 -3.06 -24.79
CA LYS A 761 9.43 -3.20 -26.24
C LYS A 761 10.51 -2.29 -26.81
N GLU A 762 10.65 -1.10 -26.27
CA GLU A 762 11.69 -0.13 -26.63
C GLU A 762 13.05 -0.43 -25.98
N GLY A 763 13.18 -1.55 -25.28
CA GLY A 763 14.45 -2.01 -24.69
C GLY A 763 14.84 -1.25 -23.40
N PHE A 764 13.90 -0.70 -22.66
CA PHE A 764 14.16 -0.18 -21.31
C PHE A 764 14.11 -1.31 -20.28
N LYS A 765 14.96 -1.20 -19.26
CA LYS A 765 14.75 -1.87 -17.98
C LYS A 765 13.73 -1.05 -17.21
N VAL A 766 12.59 -1.66 -16.83
CA VAL A 766 11.52 -0.96 -16.13
C VAL A 766 11.50 -1.35 -14.65
N LEU A 767 11.57 -0.36 -13.78
CA LEU A 767 11.39 -0.51 -12.34
C LEU A 767 9.96 -0.10 -11.97
N ARG A 768 9.30 -0.89 -11.14
CA ARG A 768 7.97 -0.62 -10.59
C ARG A 768 7.90 -1.04 -9.14
N HIS A 769 6.93 -0.53 -8.45
CA HIS A 769 6.63 -0.91 -7.06
C HIS A 769 6.05 -2.32 -6.95
N ARG A 770 6.25 -2.95 -5.79
CA ARG A 770 5.73 -4.27 -5.42
C ARG A 770 5.13 -4.25 -4.01
N LEU A 771 5.98 -4.11 -2.99
CA LEU A 771 5.61 -4.12 -1.56
C LEU A 771 5.63 -2.73 -0.91
N VAL A 772 6.08 -1.71 -1.64
CA VAL A 772 6.00 -0.29 -1.26
C VAL A 772 4.92 0.36 -2.10
N PRO A 773 4.01 1.16 -1.52
CA PRO A 773 2.98 1.84 -2.31
C PRO A 773 3.58 2.83 -3.31
N PRO A 774 3.08 2.90 -4.57
CA PRO A 774 3.49 3.91 -5.52
C PRO A 774 2.97 5.32 -5.17
N ASN A 775 1.94 5.41 -4.33
CA ASN A 775 1.34 6.65 -3.85
C ASN A 775 2.10 7.25 -2.67
N ASP A 776 1.56 8.30 -2.03
CA ASP A 776 2.19 9.02 -0.91
C ASP A 776 2.58 8.12 0.27
N GLY A 777 1.96 6.95 0.42
CA GLY A 777 2.38 5.94 1.40
C GLY A 777 3.80 5.40 1.19
N GLY A 778 4.42 5.62 0.03
CA GLY A 778 5.81 5.25 -0.27
C GLY A 778 6.81 6.39 -0.21
N ILE A 779 6.37 7.65 -0.16
CA ILE A 779 7.24 8.84 -0.25
C ILE A 779 8.31 8.86 0.85
N ALA A 780 7.96 8.48 2.06
CA ALA A 780 8.88 8.50 3.20
C ALA A 780 10.14 7.66 2.96
N LEU A 781 10.04 6.56 2.20
CA LEU A 781 11.20 5.79 1.79
C LEU A 781 12.13 6.61 0.89
N GLY A 782 11.57 7.28 -0.12
CA GLY A 782 12.33 8.14 -1.03
C GLY A 782 13.01 9.30 -0.31
N GLN A 783 12.31 9.94 0.63
CA GLN A 783 12.86 10.97 1.49
C GLN A 783 14.04 10.44 2.32
N ALA A 784 13.86 9.27 2.95
CA ALA A 784 14.87 8.67 3.81
C ALA A 784 16.14 8.27 3.05
N VAL A 785 16.02 7.67 1.86
CA VAL A 785 17.20 7.27 1.06
C VAL A 785 17.96 8.46 0.52
N TYR A 786 17.28 9.57 0.16
CA TYR A 786 17.94 10.81 -0.24
C TYR A 786 18.80 11.37 0.88
N ALA A 787 18.22 11.49 2.07
CA ALA A 787 18.94 12.03 3.21
C ALA A 787 20.10 11.12 3.61
N MET A 788 19.89 9.80 3.67
CA MET A 788 20.93 8.82 4.00
C MET A 788 22.11 8.91 3.03
N GLY A 789 21.85 9.05 1.72
CA GLY A 789 22.88 9.23 0.70
C GLY A 789 23.59 10.59 0.77
N SER A 790 23.00 11.58 1.47
CA SER A 790 23.56 12.92 1.64
C SER A 790 24.33 13.07 2.95
N LEU A 791 24.16 12.17 3.92
CA LEU A 791 24.98 12.15 5.14
C LEU A 791 26.44 11.85 4.75
N LYS A 792 27.34 12.68 5.24
CA LYS A 792 28.78 12.42 5.05
C LYS A 792 29.13 11.16 5.85
N SER A 793 29.65 10.14 5.16
CA SER A 793 30.24 8.95 5.76
C SER A 793 31.42 9.26 6.68
#